data_68ca8837d008f4e5d9193c9644782016
#
_entry.id   68ca8837d008f4e5d9193c9644782016
#
_cell.length_a   1.000
_cell.length_b   1.000
_cell.length_c   1.000
_cell.angle_alpha   90.00
_cell.angle_beta   90.00
_cell.angle_gamma   90.00
#
_symmetry.space_group_name_H-M   'P 1'
#
loop_
_entity.id
_entity.type
_entity.pdbx_description
1 polymer ?
#
loop_
_entity_poly.entity_id
_entity_poly.type
_entity_poly.pdbx_seq_one_letter_code
_entity_poly.pdbx_strand_id
1 'polypeptide(L)'
;MKKLILLSLVFVSFNFAQQKNKQDDTLVVKLDQITVIATRYAEQLLEVPYAVTLLQSRQLKNLRGYGLDEALSAIPGVLAQSRSGNQDVRLVIRGFGARGAGDRSNSGTSRGIRVMVDGIPETEPDGRTSFDQIDLSIADNIEVIRSNASAIWGNAAGGVVNLSTVPSGTDNNISLRSLAGSYGFNLFQINANTNFQNGKLFASLSNSYLDGWRKHSSSYRTLFNLGFVSNMSNMTKLGIFISGTSNMFHIPGPLTQKQFDSDPSQANPTYAQRDERRFNRLGKIGVTLNHEFDTSNGISGMVFVNPKYLQRSERGTFRDFTRYHLGGNLIYNNYSSFSSTIQNKLIVGGDEAYQDGAILFYNLSSTNFRGNTLSDNKREGANTLGAFIQDEIIFDDKLSLIVGARYDNISYFSESFITAGYGLQTKTFEKITPKAGVTYRISETQSVYANYGGGIEVPAGNETDPAGTYGQDKIFLINPLLEPIISTTFEFGTKHQIALEKNDFLKSLTYDLALYYIDVQNDIIPYRGGKFYFTAGKTKRLGVELGTSFRFTHGFTFNGAFTFSDNKYQEYMVDSVHYDLIKAGRFANYKDNNVAGIPGFFYNLNLTYASAELDGAFLSLGVNGIGKYYVNDGNTLSVPYFTVLNATIGLNKPVKIIGDLSVTGFLTVNNIFDLKYASSAFINPDIVNNEALFLEPGMPRSFVLSFSLNY
;
A
#
# COMPACT_ATOMS: atom_id res chain seq x y z
N MET A 1 34.16 4.49 -22.55
CA MET A 1 34.19 3.06 -22.89
C MET A 1 33.02 2.38 -22.16
N LYS A 2 31.97 2.15 -22.90
CA LYS A 2 30.70 1.55 -22.39
C LYS A 2 30.95 0.07 -22.14
N LYS A 3 30.89 -0.38 -20.87
CA LYS A 3 30.75 -1.80 -20.57
C LYS A 3 29.28 -2.10 -20.42
N LEU A 4 28.70 -2.61 -21.49
CA LEU A 4 27.44 -3.31 -21.50
C LEU A 4 27.67 -4.63 -20.76
N ILE A 5 27.14 -4.78 -19.54
CA ILE A 5 27.05 -6.08 -18.90
C ILE A 5 25.79 -6.72 -19.46
N LEU A 6 25.97 -7.57 -20.46
CA LEU A 6 24.97 -8.50 -20.94
C LEU A 6 24.74 -9.53 -19.80
N LEU A 7 23.63 -9.39 -19.08
CA LEU A 7 23.15 -10.46 -18.23
C LEU A 7 22.65 -11.58 -19.13
N SER A 8 23.53 -12.53 -19.42
CA SER A 8 23.12 -13.79 -20.07
C SER A 8 22.25 -14.58 -19.08
N LEU A 9 20.94 -14.47 -19.27
CA LEU A 9 19.96 -15.40 -18.71
C LEU A 9 20.34 -16.80 -19.24
N VAL A 10 20.97 -17.60 -18.40
CA VAL A 10 21.18 -19.02 -18.66
C VAL A 10 19.80 -19.68 -18.59
N PHE A 11 19.15 -19.79 -19.72
CA PHE A 11 18.07 -20.74 -19.91
C PHE A 11 18.72 -22.14 -19.83
N VAL A 12 18.68 -22.73 -18.65
CA VAL A 12 18.92 -24.17 -18.51
C VAL A 12 17.69 -24.83 -19.14
N SER A 13 17.79 -25.10 -20.43
CA SER A 13 16.87 -25.99 -21.11
C SER A 13 17.15 -27.39 -20.59
N PHE A 14 16.38 -27.85 -19.62
CA PHE A 14 16.28 -29.28 -19.31
C PHE A 14 15.60 -29.95 -20.50
N ASN A 15 16.43 -30.51 -21.41
CA ASN A 15 15.97 -31.46 -22.39
C ASN A 15 15.57 -32.75 -21.65
N PHE A 16 14.29 -32.85 -21.28
CA PHE A 16 13.73 -34.14 -20.93
C PHE A 16 13.61 -34.96 -22.23
N ALA A 17 14.49 -35.95 -22.36
CA ALA A 17 14.38 -36.99 -23.39
C ALA A 17 12.98 -37.60 -23.32
N GLN A 18 12.21 -37.48 -24.40
CA GLN A 18 10.96 -38.19 -24.58
C GLN A 18 11.22 -39.69 -24.59
N GLN A 19 11.04 -40.37 -23.46
CA GLN A 19 10.74 -41.77 -23.42
C GLN A 19 9.23 -41.97 -23.60
N LYS A 20 8.86 -42.45 -24.79
CA LYS A 20 7.54 -42.97 -25.11
C LYS A 20 7.30 -44.23 -24.30
N ASN A 21 6.34 -44.24 -23.38
CA ASN A 21 5.36 -45.28 -23.06
C ASN A 21 4.99 -45.27 -21.58
N LYS A 22 3.76 -44.91 -21.33
CA LYS A 22 2.68 -45.54 -20.55
C LYS A 22 1.71 -44.43 -20.18
N GLN A 23 0.45 -44.63 -20.51
CA GLN A 23 -0.68 -44.00 -19.87
C GLN A 23 -0.53 -44.21 -18.35
N ASP A 24 -0.03 -43.21 -17.64
CA ASP A 24 -0.16 -43.08 -16.22
C ASP A 24 -1.15 -41.94 -16.01
N ASP A 25 -2.30 -42.28 -15.48
CA ASP A 25 -3.25 -41.31 -14.86
C ASP A 25 -2.48 -40.54 -13.78
N THR A 26 -1.81 -39.49 -14.18
CA THR A 26 -1.26 -38.52 -13.22
C THR A 26 -2.42 -37.74 -12.69
N LEU A 27 -2.89 -38.10 -11.49
CA LEU A 27 -3.70 -37.22 -10.65
C LEU A 27 -2.90 -35.93 -10.43
N VAL A 28 -3.15 -34.95 -11.26
CA VAL A 28 -2.71 -33.56 -11.00
C VAL A 28 -3.57 -33.09 -9.84
N VAL A 29 -3.01 -33.03 -8.64
CA VAL A 29 -3.68 -32.35 -7.54
C VAL A 29 -3.80 -30.90 -7.96
N LYS A 30 -5.02 -30.44 -8.22
CA LYS A 30 -5.30 -29.03 -8.43
C LYS A 30 -4.95 -28.33 -7.12
N LEU A 31 -3.93 -27.47 -7.15
CA LEU A 31 -3.76 -26.46 -6.12
C LEU A 31 -5.07 -25.66 -6.06
N ASP A 32 -5.55 -25.34 -4.85
CA ASP A 32 -6.75 -24.53 -4.68
C ASP A 32 -6.62 -23.29 -5.57
N GLN A 33 -7.62 -23.08 -6.42
CA GLN A 33 -7.61 -21.96 -7.36
C GLN A 33 -7.65 -20.66 -6.54
N ILE A 34 -6.61 -19.84 -6.69
CA ILE A 34 -6.53 -18.55 -6.01
C ILE A 34 -7.48 -17.58 -6.70
N THR A 35 -8.51 -17.15 -5.99
CA THR A 35 -9.47 -16.14 -6.45
C THR A 35 -9.07 -14.77 -5.90
N VAL A 36 -9.14 -13.76 -6.74
CA VAL A 36 -8.89 -12.35 -6.42
C VAL A 36 -10.17 -11.52 -6.60
N ILE A 37 -10.38 -10.55 -5.74
CA ILE A 37 -11.60 -9.71 -5.72
C ILE A 37 -11.28 -8.25 -6.08
N ALA A 38 -10.00 -7.88 -6.05
CA ALA A 38 -9.56 -6.51 -6.36
C ALA A 38 -9.87 -6.06 -7.80
N THR A 39 -10.37 -6.96 -8.65
CA THR A 39 -10.89 -6.69 -10.00
C THR A 39 -12.33 -6.19 -10.04
N ARG A 40 -12.97 -5.96 -8.88
CA ARG A 40 -14.39 -5.65 -8.65
C ARG A 40 -15.34 -6.84 -8.78
N TYR A 41 -14.87 -8.01 -9.15
CA TYR A 41 -15.57 -9.29 -9.10
C TYR A 41 -14.56 -10.41 -8.84
N ALA A 42 -15.04 -11.61 -8.54
CA ALA A 42 -14.19 -12.74 -8.23
C ALA A 42 -13.61 -13.35 -9.51
N GLU A 43 -12.29 -13.36 -9.66
CA GLU A 43 -11.56 -13.96 -10.79
C GLU A 43 -10.47 -14.90 -10.33
N GLN A 44 -10.14 -15.88 -11.16
CA GLN A 44 -8.99 -16.71 -10.92
C GLN A 44 -7.70 -15.93 -11.22
N LEU A 45 -6.70 -16.04 -10.35
CA LEU A 45 -5.42 -15.34 -10.48
C LEU A 45 -4.77 -15.53 -11.86
N LEU A 46 -4.92 -16.73 -12.45
CA LEU A 46 -4.35 -17.06 -13.77
C LEU A 46 -5.09 -16.42 -14.96
N GLU A 47 -6.31 -15.95 -14.76
CA GLU A 47 -7.14 -15.33 -15.80
C GLU A 47 -6.91 -13.82 -15.91
N VAL A 48 -6.46 -13.20 -14.83
CA VAL A 48 -6.30 -11.75 -14.74
C VAL A 48 -5.11 -11.25 -15.57
N PRO A 49 -5.28 -10.28 -16.52
CA PRO A 49 -4.20 -9.81 -17.40
C PRO A 49 -3.31 -8.73 -16.77
N TYR A 50 -2.98 -8.85 -15.50
CA TYR A 50 -2.07 -7.94 -14.80
C TYR A 50 -1.46 -8.59 -13.55
N ALA A 51 -0.38 -7.98 -13.04
CA ALA A 51 0.31 -8.48 -11.85
C ALA A 51 -0.56 -8.30 -10.60
N VAL A 52 -0.90 -9.41 -9.94
CA VAL A 52 -1.63 -9.44 -8.66
C VAL A 52 -0.91 -10.38 -7.71
N THR A 53 -0.75 -9.96 -6.46
CA THR A 53 -0.22 -10.80 -5.38
C THR A 53 -1.25 -10.92 -4.27
N LEU A 54 -1.48 -12.13 -3.79
CA LEU A 54 -2.32 -12.45 -2.64
C LEU A 54 -1.45 -12.92 -1.47
N LEU A 55 -1.51 -12.21 -0.35
CA LEU A 55 -1.00 -12.67 0.94
C LEU A 55 -2.15 -13.26 1.74
N GLN A 56 -2.02 -14.50 2.15
CA GLN A 56 -3.03 -15.22 2.95
C GLN A 56 -2.74 -15.09 4.45
N SER A 57 -3.74 -15.32 5.29
CA SER A 57 -3.66 -15.19 6.76
C SER A 57 -2.48 -15.96 7.37
N ARG A 58 -2.11 -17.11 6.82
CA ARG A 58 -0.94 -17.89 7.30
C ARG A 58 0.39 -17.13 7.19
N GLN A 59 0.53 -16.22 6.21
CA GLN A 59 1.71 -15.39 6.02
C GLN A 59 1.69 -14.16 6.95
N LEU A 60 0.51 -13.77 7.43
CA LEU A 60 0.28 -12.60 8.27
C LEU A 60 0.32 -12.92 9.78
N LYS A 61 0.01 -14.17 10.18
CA LYS A 61 -0.12 -14.57 11.59
C LYS A 61 1.12 -14.33 12.46
N ASN A 62 2.32 -14.47 11.88
CA ASN A 62 3.58 -14.35 12.59
C ASN A 62 4.19 -12.94 12.51
N LEU A 63 3.43 -11.97 12.03
CA LEU A 63 3.81 -10.56 12.04
C LEU A 63 3.48 -9.94 13.40
N ARG A 64 4.21 -8.90 13.74
CA ARG A 64 3.92 -8.06 14.89
C ARG A 64 2.54 -7.40 14.77
N GLY A 65 2.11 -7.11 13.53
CA GLY A 65 0.82 -6.48 13.23
C GLY A 65 0.80 -4.98 13.49
N TYR A 66 1.96 -4.34 13.54
CA TYR A 66 2.08 -2.95 13.92
C TYR A 66 2.01 -1.97 12.75
N GLY A 67 2.69 -2.25 11.65
CA GLY A 67 2.71 -1.43 10.45
C GLY A 67 2.51 -2.24 9.17
N LEU A 68 1.95 -1.63 8.14
CA LEU A 68 1.71 -2.26 6.84
C LEU A 68 2.99 -2.71 6.12
N ASP A 69 4.12 -2.08 6.42
CA ASP A 69 5.43 -2.45 5.87
C ASP A 69 5.80 -3.91 6.19
N GLU A 70 5.34 -4.44 7.31
CA GLU A 70 5.60 -5.83 7.71
C GLU A 70 5.03 -6.86 6.71
N ALA A 71 3.90 -6.56 6.10
CA ALA A 71 3.27 -7.43 5.10
C ALA A 71 3.63 -7.01 3.67
N LEU A 72 3.50 -5.72 3.35
CA LEU A 72 3.61 -5.26 1.98
C LEU A 72 5.03 -5.29 1.42
N SER A 73 6.07 -5.29 2.26
CA SER A 73 7.46 -5.46 1.82
C SER A 73 7.74 -6.84 1.20
N ALA A 74 6.90 -7.84 1.46
CA ALA A 74 6.99 -9.17 0.88
C ALA A 74 6.43 -9.27 -0.56
N ILE A 75 5.92 -8.16 -1.11
CA ILE A 75 5.28 -8.12 -2.43
C ILE A 75 6.23 -7.48 -3.44
N PRO A 76 6.52 -8.15 -4.59
CA PRO A 76 7.34 -7.54 -5.65
C PRO A 76 6.72 -6.22 -6.12
N GLY A 77 7.53 -5.24 -6.51
CA GLY A 77 7.05 -3.94 -6.99
C GLY A 77 6.55 -2.98 -5.91
N VAL A 78 6.43 -3.44 -4.66
CA VAL A 78 5.94 -2.65 -3.53
C VAL A 78 7.07 -2.27 -2.60
N LEU A 79 7.35 -0.98 -2.51
CA LEU A 79 8.27 -0.41 -1.53
C LEU A 79 7.47 0.12 -0.35
N ALA A 80 7.45 -0.63 0.75
CA ALA A 80 6.82 -0.24 1.99
C ALA A 80 7.90 -0.02 3.07
N GLN A 81 7.98 1.17 3.63
CA GLN A 81 9.03 1.57 4.56
C GLN A 81 8.43 2.20 5.80
N SER A 82 8.69 1.59 6.96
CA SER A 82 8.34 2.20 8.25
C SER A 82 9.23 3.41 8.50
N ARG A 83 8.62 4.49 9.00
CA ARG A 83 9.32 5.68 9.43
C ARG A 83 9.65 5.55 10.91
N SER A 84 10.93 5.50 11.22
CA SER A 84 11.44 5.37 12.60
C SER A 84 10.91 4.15 13.38
N GLY A 85 10.44 3.11 12.67
CA GLY A 85 9.94 1.88 13.28
C GLY A 85 8.54 1.98 13.89
N ASN A 86 7.80 3.03 13.60
CA ASN A 86 6.40 3.19 14.02
C ASN A 86 5.41 2.80 12.92
N GLN A 87 4.12 3.00 13.15
CA GLN A 87 3.03 2.64 12.22
C GLN A 87 2.92 3.57 11.00
N ASP A 88 3.66 4.68 10.96
CA ASP A 88 3.69 5.60 9.82
C ASP A 88 4.51 4.97 8.69
N VAL A 89 3.84 4.57 7.62
CA VAL A 89 4.43 3.81 6.52
C VAL A 89 4.42 4.62 5.24
N ARG A 90 5.55 4.64 4.57
CA ARG A 90 5.68 5.12 3.21
C ARG A 90 5.37 3.98 2.25
N LEU A 91 4.41 4.17 1.37
CA LEU A 91 3.99 3.19 0.37
C LEU A 91 4.24 3.71 -1.04
N VAL A 92 4.95 2.92 -1.85
CA VAL A 92 5.21 3.19 -3.26
C VAL A 92 5.01 1.90 -4.07
N ILE A 93 4.28 1.97 -5.17
CA ILE A 93 4.15 0.89 -6.16
C ILE A 93 4.61 1.42 -7.51
N ARG A 94 5.66 0.83 -8.09
CA ARG A 94 6.21 1.23 -9.40
C ARG A 94 6.47 2.75 -9.54
N GLY A 95 6.87 3.38 -8.43
CA GLY A 95 7.14 4.82 -8.36
C GLY A 95 5.92 5.72 -8.16
N PHE A 96 4.69 5.18 -8.10
CA PHE A 96 3.52 5.90 -7.65
C PHE A 96 3.41 5.86 -6.13
N GLY A 97 2.72 6.84 -5.54
CA GLY A 97 2.57 6.96 -4.10
C GLY A 97 3.52 7.97 -3.46
N ALA A 98 3.79 7.83 -2.17
CA ALA A 98 4.65 8.72 -1.41
C ALA A 98 6.13 8.43 -1.71
N ARG A 99 6.72 9.06 -2.73
CA ARG A 99 8.13 8.85 -3.12
C ARG A 99 9.15 9.23 -2.06
N GLY A 100 8.75 9.99 -1.06
CA GLY A 100 9.58 10.34 0.09
C GLY A 100 8.77 10.85 1.23
N ALA A 101 9.36 10.86 2.41
CA ALA A 101 8.87 11.61 3.53
C ALA A 101 9.11 13.10 3.28
N GLY A 102 8.30 13.94 3.87
CA GLY A 102 8.44 15.38 3.86
C GLY A 102 7.50 15.99 4.88
N ASP A 103 7.66 17.26 5.15
CA ASP A 103 6.85 17.96 6.17
C ASP A 103 5.34 17.86 5.95
N ARG A 104 4.90 17.73 4.69
CA ARG A 104 3.47 17.58 4.33
C ARG A 104 3.06 16.16 4.01
N SER A 105 3.99 15.30 3.65
CA SER A 105 3.74 13.93 3.23
C SER A 105 3.86 12.90 4.36
N ASN A 106 3.88 13.35 5.59
CA ASN A 106 3.86 12.46 6.73
C ASN A 106 2.57 11.66 6.74
N SER A 107 2.64 10.37 6.63
CA SER A 107 1.53 9.43 6.61
C SER A 107 0.37 9.87 5.69
N GLY A 108 0.19 9.23 4.61
CA GLY A 108 -1.06 9.28 3.93
C GLY A 108 -1.11 9.91 2.55
N THR A 109 0.00 10.24 1.94
CA THR A 109 0.01 10.61 0.53
C THR A 109 0.31 9.39 -0.31
N SER A 110 -0.58 8.41 -0.32
CA SER A 110 -0.49 7.24 -1.22
C SER A 110 -1.07 7.55 -2.60
N ARG A 111 -0.79 8.72 -3.11
CA ARG A 111 -1.25 9.23 -4.39
C ARG A 111 -1.09 8.19 -5.50
N GLY A 112 -2.15 7.96 -6.27
CA GLY A 112 -2.16 6.93 -7.33
C GLY A 112 -2.21 5.48 -6.83
N ILE A 113 -2.38 5.25 -5.53
CA ILE A 113 -2.59 3.93 -4.94
C ILE A 113 -3.90 3.95 -4.17
N ARG A 114 -4.83 3.10 -4.55
CA ARG A 114 -6.10 2.96 -3.82
C ARG A 114 -6.00 1.89 -2.75
N VAL A 115 -6.39 2.22 -1.53
CA VAL A 115 -6.39 1.30 -0.40
C VAL A 115 -7.81 1.06 0.05
N MET A 116 -8.17 -0.22 0.22
CA MET A 116 -9.49 -0.68 0.59
C MET A 116 -9.41 -1.62 1.78
N VAL A 117 -10.41 -1.60 2.63
CA VAL A 117 -10.62 -2.61 3.69
C VAL A 117 -12.06 -3.10 3.60
N ASP A 118 -12.24 -4.40 3.38
CA ASP A 118 -13.54 -5.04 3.18
C ASP A 118 -14.38 -4.39 2.06
N GLY A 119 -13.71 -3.94 0.98
CA GLY A 119 -14.34 -3.25 -0.14
C GLY A 119 -14.67 -1.77 0.11
N ILE A 120 -14.39 -1.24 1.30
CA ILE A 120 -14.64 0.15 1.68
C ILE A 120 -13.35 0.96 1.54
N PRO A 121 -13.34 2.13 0.85
CA PRO A 121 -12.12 2.90 0.62
C PRO A 121 -11.57 3.55 1.90
N GLU A 122 -10.27 3.36 2.13
CA GLU A 122 -9.48 4.15 3.08
C GLU A 122 -8.89 5.40 2.40
N THR A 123 -8.64 5.30 1.09
CA THR A 123 -8.18 6.44 0.28
C THR A 123 -9.31 7.44 0.11
N GLU A 124 -9.06 8.67 0.53
CA GLU A 124 -9.99 9.81 0.44
C GLU A 124 -10.08 10.34 -1.00
N PRO A 125 -11.15 11.09 -1.36
CA PRO A 125 -11.29 11.71 -2.68
C PRO A 125 -10.11 12.60 -3.07
N ASP A 126 -9.46 13.22 -2.09
CA ASP A 126 -8.29 14.07 -2.30
C ASP A 126 -6.95 13.27 -2.37
N GLY A 127 -7.01 11.96 -2.54
CA GLY A 127 -5.84 11.09 -2.71
C GLY A 127 -5.05 10.78 -1.44
N ARG A 128 -5.46 11.28 -0.28
CA ARG A 128 -4.83 10.94 1.00
C ARG A 128 -5.35 9.60 1.51
N THR A 129 -4.49 8.85 2.20
CA THR A 129 -4.86 7.59 2.85
C THR A 129 -4.31 7.59 4.27
N SER A 130 -5.14 7.23 5.25
CA SER A 130 -4.69 6.95 6.60
C SER A 130 -4.57 5.44 6.79
N PHE A 131 -3.41 4.97 7.22
CA PHE A 131 -3.18 3.54 7.54
C PHE A 131 -3.50 3.22 9.01
N ASP A 132 -3.95 4.21 9.78
CA ASP A 132 -4.15 4.09 11.23
C ASP A 132 -5.25 3.10 11.62
N GLN A 133 -6.26 2.93 10.75
CA GLN A 133 -7.38 2.01 10.97
C GLN A 133 -7.09 0.57 10.53
N ILE A 134 -5.95 0.33 9.87
CA ILE A 134 -5.62 -0.98 9.34
C ILE A 134 -4.99 -1.84 10.44
N ASP A 135 -5.64 -2.97 10.72
CA ASP A 135 -5.17 -3.97 11.66
C ASP A 135 -4.77 -5.26 10.91
N LEU A 136 -3.47 -5.43 10.70
CA LEU A 136 -2.93 -6.62 10.03
C LEU A 136 -3.18 -7.91 10.80
N SER A 137 -3.39 -7.83 12.10
CA SER A 137 -3.54 -9.00 12.96
C SER A 137 -4.88 -9.72 12.79
N ILE A 138 -5.88 -9.03 12.21
CA ILE A 138 -7.19 -9.59 11.85
C ILE A 138 -7.36 -9.77 10.34
N ALA A 139 -6.36 -9.41 9.57
CA ALA A 139 -6.42 -9.58 8.11
C ALA A 139 -6.46 -11.07 7.75
N ASP A 140 -7.49 -11.48 7.02
CA ASP A 140 -7.58 -12.81 6.44
C ASP A 140 -6.73 -12.91 5.17
N ASN A 141 -6.79 -11.88 4.35
CA ASN A 141 -5.93 -11.77 3.17
C ASN A 141 -5.65 -10.31 2.80
N ILE A 142 -4.59 -10.11 2.02
CA ILE A 142 -4.25 -8.84 1.37
C ILE A 142 -4.01 -9.12 -0.10
N GLU A 143 -4.79 -8.47 -0.95
CA GLU A 143 -4.62 -8.50 -2.40
C GLU A 143 -3.96 -7.20 -2.86
N VAL A 144 -2.93 -7.29 -3.68
CA VAL A 144 -2.28 -6.12 -4.26
C VAL A 144 -2.22 -6.24 -5.77
N ILE A 145 -2.96 -5.36 -6.45
CA ILE A 145 -2.80 -5.13 -7.88
C ILE A 145 -1.62 -4.20 -8.06
N ARG A 146 -0.57 -4.67 -8.73
CA ARG A 146 0.66 -3.92 -9.03
C ARG A 146 0.69 -3.43 -10.46
N SER A 147 -0.45 -3.04 -10.99
CA SER A 147 -0.63 -2.57 -12.35
C SER A 147 -1.56 -1.37 -12.37
N ASN A 148 -1.62 -0.68 -13.49
CA ASN A 148 -2.55 0.41 -13.66
C ASN A 148 -4.00 -0.10 -13.57
N ALA A 149 -4.69 0.30 -12.51
CA ALA A 149 -6.07 -0.06 -12.22
C ALA A 149 -7.06 1.10 -12.44
N SER A 150 -6.60 2.22 -13.02
CA SER A 150 -7.40 3.45 -13.11
C SER A 150 -8.70 3.28 -13.90
N ALA A 151 -8.73 2.44 -14.93
CA ALA A 151 -9.94 2.19 -15.72
C ALA A 151 -11.09 1.54 -14.94
N ILE A 152 -10.83 1.04 -13.74
CA ILE A 152 -11.86 0.45 -12.87
C ILE A 152 -11.97 1.23 -11.55
N TRP A 153 -10.82 1.70 -11.02
CA TRP A 153 -10.71 2.24 -9.67
C TRP A 153 -10.50 3.77 -9.62
N GLY A 154 -10.37 4.44 -10.76
CA GLY A 154 -10.11 5.88 -10.85
C GLY A 154 -8.67 6.22 -10.49
N ASN A 155 -8.43 7.04 -9.48
CA ASN A 155 -7.10 7.45 -9.03
C ASN A 155 -6.27 6.27 -8.48
N ALA A 156 -5.88 5.33 -9.36
CA ALA A 156 -5.18 4.09 -9.05
C ALA A 156 -4.12 3.72 -10.10
N ALA A 157 -3.38 4.71 -10.61
CA ALA A 157 -2.36 4.49 -11.64
C ALA A 157 -1.23 3.55 -11.21
N GLY A 158 -0.89 3.53 -9.92
CA GLY A 158 0.10 2.62 -9.31
C GLY A 158 -0.47 1.28 -8.91
N GLY A 159 -1.78 1.20 -8.63
CA GLY A 159 -2.42 -0.04 -8.24
C GLY A 159 -3.42 0.08 -7.08
N VAL A 160 -3.81 -1.09 -6.58
CA VAL A 160 -4.80 -1.22 -5.49
C VAL A 160 -4.25 -2.14 -4.41
N VAL A 161 -4.43 -1.77 -3.15
CA VAL A 161 -4.21 -2.62 -1.97
C VAL A 161 -5.58 -2.88 -1.36
N ASN A 162 -6.04 -4.12 -1.41
CA ASN A 162 -7.31 -4.53 -0.83
C ASN A 162 -7.09 -5.53 0.31
N LEU A 163 -7.58 -5.20 1.49
CA LEU A 163 -7.44 -5.99 2.70
C LEU A 163 -8.81 -6.52 3.09
N SER A 164 -8.92 -7.83 3.33
CA SER A 164 -10.13 -8.45 3.86
C SER A 164 -9.93 -8.86 5.31
N THR A 165 -10.89 -8.51 6.15
CA THR A 165 -10.94 -8.93 7.56
C THR A 165 -11.93 -10.05 7.80
N VAL A 166 -12.72 -10.44 6.78
CA VAL A 166 -13.70 -11.51 6.88
C VAL A 166 -13.01 -12.85 7.05
N PRO A 167 -13.14 -13.55 8.20
CA PRO A 167 -12.44 -14.81 8.43
C PRO A 167 -12.85 -15.87 7.41
N SER A 168 -11.89 -16.53 6.77
CA SER A 168 -12.15 -17.63 5.83
C SER A 168 -12.55 -18.91 6.56
N GLY A 169 -12.10 -19.12 7.82
CA GLY A 169 -12.42 -20.30 8.63
C GLY A 169 -13.90 -20.42 9.00
N THR A 170 -14.35 -21.64 9.25
CA THR A 170 -15.74 -21.96 9.65
C THR A 170 -15.88 -22.23 11.14
N ASP A 171 -14.79 -22.22 11.90
CA ASP A 171 -14.79 -22.51 13.33
C ASP A 171 -15.16 -21.28 14.16
N ASN A 172 -15.91 -21.48 15.22
CA ASN A 172 -16.09 -20.48 16.25
C ASN A 172 -14.79 -20.37 17.05
N ASN A 173 -14.33 -19.16 17.28
CA ASN A 173 -13.04 -18.95 17.94
C ASN A 173 -13.06 -17.67 18.76
N ILE A 174 -12.48 -17.74 19.96
CA ILE A 174 -12.10 -16.57 20.76
C ILE A 174 -10.61 -16.68 20.98
N SER A 175 -9.88 -15.62 20.65
CA SER A 175 -8.44 -15.57 20.85
C SER A 175 -8.02 -14.35 21.66
N LEU A 176 -7.07 -14.57 22.57
CA LEU A 176 -6.36 -13.53 23.30
C LEU A 176 -4.91 -13.54 22.84
N ARG A 177 -4.44 -12.44 22.34
CA ARG A 177 -3.06 -12.28 21.87
C ARG A 177 -2.36 -11.19 22.66
N SER A 178 -1.15 -11.50 23.16
CA SER A 178 -0.28 -10.55 23.83
C SER A 178 1.10 -10.55 23.19
N LEU A 179 1.63 -9.38 22.89
CA LEU A 179 3.01 -9.19 22.43
C LEU A 179 3.74 -8.26 23.39
N ALA A 180 5.00 -8.60 23.64
CA ALA A 180 5.93 -7.75 24.38
C ALA A 180 7.26 -7.69 23.62
N GLY A 181 7.92 -6.52 23.60
CA GLY A 181 9.14 -6.36 22.82
C GLY A 181 10.04 -5.24 23.28
N SER A 182 11.13 -5.07 22.56
CA SER A 182 12.09 -3.99 22.77
C SER A 182 11.45 -2.63 22.67
N TYR A 183 12.06 -1.64 23.30
CA TYR A 183 11.66 -0.22 23.29
C TYR A 183 10.24 0.03 23.82
N GLY A 184 9.84 -0.74 24.85
CA GLY A 184 8.53 -0.62 25.47
C GLY A 184 7.38 -1.10 24.60
N PHE A 185 7.64 -1.85 23.51
CA PHE A 185 6.56 -2.36 22.66
C PHE A 185 5.70 -3.36 23.43
N ASN A 186 4.40 -3.12 23.47
CA ASN A 186 3.42 -4.07 23.90
C ASN A 186 2.15 -3.96 23.05
N LEU A 187 1.47 -5.08 22.88
CA LEU A 187 0.18 -5.17 22.21
C LEU A 187 -0.67 -6.20 22.95
N PHE A 188 -1.91 -5.84 23.23
CA PHE A 188 -2.93 -6.74 23.72
C PHE A 188 -4.12 -6.73 22.77
N GLN A 189 -4.63 -7.91 22.42
CA GLN A 189 -5.72 -8.05 21.47
C GLN A 189 -6.66 -9.17 21.87
N ILE A 190 -7.96 -8.92 21.68
CA ILE A 190 -9.03 -9.91 21.79
C ILE A 190 -9.69 -9.99 20.42
N ASN A 191 -9.86 -11.22 19.91
CA ASN A 191 -10.62 -11.49 18.70
C ASN A 191 -11.70 -12.52 19.01
N ALA A 192 -12.87 -12.33 18.44
CA ALA A 192 -13.97 -13.28 18.50
C ALA A 192 -14.55 -13.47 17.10
N ASN A 193 -14.78 -14.71 16.72
CA ASN A 193 -15.44 -15.11 15.49
C ASN A 193 -16.51 -16.15 15.80
N THR A 194 -17.72 -15.90 15.34
CA THR A 194 -18.84 -16.82 15.47
C THR A 194 -19.48 -17.04 14.11
N ASN A 195 -19.66 -18.30 13.76
CA ASN A 195 -20.33 -18.73 12.54
C ASN A 195 -21.72 -19.21 12.89
N PHE A 196 -22.70 -18.84 12.10
CA PHE A 196 -24.09 -19.31 12.18
C PHE A 196 -24.53 -19.80 10.80
N GLN A 197 -25.71 -20.42 10.72
CA GLN A 197 -26.12 -21.10 9.50
C GLN A 197 -25.96 -20.33 8.21
N ASN A 198 -26.22 -19.02 8.23
CA ASN A 198 -26.23 -18.19 7.02
C ASN A 198 -25.17 -17.08 7.06
N GLY A 199 -24.20 -17.11 7.97
CA GLY A 199 -23.24 -16.01 8.02
C GLY A 199 -22.25 -16.07 9.17
N LYS A 200 -21.57 -14.94 9.37
CA LYS A 200 -20.51 -14.75 10.37
C LYS A 200 -20.67 -13.43 11.08
N LEU A 201 -20.33 -13.43 12.37
CA LEU A 201 -20.10 -12.24 13.16
C LEU A 201 -18.68 -12.32 13.71
N PHE A 202 -17.89 -11.28 13.51
CA PHE A 202 -16.53 -11.21 14.03
C PHE A 202 -16.23 -9.84 14.60
N ALA A 203 -15.42 -9.81 15.64
CA ALA A 203 -15.03 -8.58 16.32
C ALA A 203 -13.59 -8.65 16.79
N SER A 204 -12.93 -7.51 16.85
CA SER A 204 -11.62 -7.38 17.47
C SER A 204 -11.51 -6.09 18.27
N LEU A 205 -10.73 -6.15 19.33
CA LEU A 205 -10.29 -4.99 20.09
C LEU A 205 -8.80 -5.16 20.35
N SER A 206 -8.01 -4.19 19.92
CA SER A 206 -6.56 -4.19 20.16
C SER A 206 -6.09 -2.88 20.76
N ASN A 207 -5.10 -2.98 21.62
CA ASN A 207 -4.39 -1.84 22.20
C ASN A 207 -2.89 -2.08 22.07
N SER A 208 -2.17 -1.12 21.52
CA SER A 208 -0.72 -1.18 21.36
C SER A 208 -0.05 0.08 21.86
N TYR A 209 1.13 -0.10 22.43
CA TYR A 209 1.98 0.96 22.94
C TYR A 209 3.43 0.72 22.53
N LEU A 210 4.17 1.78 22.28
CA LEU A 210 5.58 1.77 21.95
C LEU A 210 6.23 3.04 22.53
N ASP A 211 7.24 2.89 23.41
CA ASP A 211 8.06 4.03 23.85
C ASP A 211 8.87 4.60 22.67
N GLY A 212 9.26 3.72 21.75
CA GLY A 212 10.09 4.04 20.61
C GLY A 212 11.58 4.02 20.93
N TRP A 213 12.39 3.71 19.94
CA TRP A 213 13.84 3.62 20.10
C TRP A 213 14.56 4.97 19.88
N ARG A 214 13.90 5.93 19.20
CA ARG A 214 14.36 7.30 19.08
C ARG A 214 13.74 8.17 20.18
N LYS A 215 14.46 9.21 20.58
CA LYS A 215 13.84 10.28 21.39
C LYS A 215 12.66 10.85 20.62
N HIS A 216 11.57 11.17 21.32
CA HIS A 216 10.37 11.75 20.73
C HIS A 216 9.73 10.88 19.62
N SER A 217 9.60 9.56 19.86
CA SER A 217 9.00 8.61 18.91
C SER A 217 7.99 7.65 19.55
N SER A 218 7.51 7.95 20.74
CA SER A 218 6.50 7.12 21.40
C SER A 218 5.16 7.17 20.65
N SER A 219 4.42 6.08 20.75
CA SER A 219 3.10 5.98 20.14
C SER A 219 2.17 5.06 20.91
N TYR A 220 0.87 5.29 20.80
CA TYR A 220 -0.17 4.36 21.23
C TYR A 220 -1.27 4.28 20.20
N ARG A 221 -1.93 3.13 20.12
CA ARG A 221 -3.06 2.90 19.22
C ARG A 221 -4.06 1.94 19.83
N THR A 222 -5.33 2.32 19.80
CA THR A 222 -6.46 1.45 20.11
C THR A 222 -7.29 1.27 18.84
N LEU A 223 -7.61 0.04 18.48
CA LEU A 223 -8.41 -0.34 17.32
C LEU A 223 -9.60 -1.18 17.78
N PHE A 224 -10.76 -0.90 17.22
CA PHE A 224 -11.96 -1.70 17.33
C PHE A 224 -12.46 -2.03 15.92
N ASN A 225 -12.82 -3.29 15.69
CA ASN A 225 -13.43 -3.75 14.45
C ASN A 225 -14.59 -4.68 14.76
N LEU A 226 -15.67 -4.53 14.00
CA LEU A 226 -16.85 -5.39 14.04
C LEU A 226 -17.31 -5.63 12.60
N GLY A 227 -17.46 -6.88 12.23
CA GLY A 227 -17.98 -7.27 10.94
C GLY A 227 -19.10 -8.29 11.06
N PHE A 228 -20.13 -8.08 10.28
CA PHE A 228 -21.25 -8.99 10.11
C PHE A 228 -21.42 -9.28 8.62
N VAL A 229 -21.39 -10.55 8.25
CA VAL A 229 -21.61 -10.98 6.86
C VAL A 229 -22.65 -12.09 6.87
N SER A 230 -23.71 -11.95 6.08
CA SER A 230 -24.78 -12.93 6.03
C SER A 230 -25.32 -13.13 4.62
N ASN A 231 -25.57 -14.37 4.28
CA ASN A 231 -26.38 -14.74 3.13
C ASN A 231 -27.86 -14.61 3.51
N MET A 232 -28.47 -13.49 3.17
CA MET A 232 -29.89 -13.20 3.42
C MET A 232 -30.81 -14.17 2.64
N SER A 233 -30.32 -14.61 1.50
CA SER A 233 -30.90 -15.66 0.65
C SER A 233 -29.78 -16.34 -0.16
N ASN A 234 -30.12 -17.33 -0.96
CA ASN A 234 -29.17 -17.96 -1.90
C ASN A 234 -28.64 -16.96 -2.95
N MET A 235 -29.34 -15.85 -3.16
CA MET A 235 -29.01 -14.82 -4.18
C MET A 235 -28.55 -13.51 -3.56
N THR A 236 -28.61 -13.34 -2.22
CA THR A 236 -28.34 -12.04 -1.60
C THR A 236 -27.38 -12.18 -0.44
N LYS A 237 -26.26 -11.48 -0.51
CA LYS A 237 -25.25 -11.39 0.56
C LYS A 237 -25.17 -9.95 1.07
N LEU A 238 -25.27 -9.78 2.38
CA LEU A 238 -25.12 -8.52 3.09
C LEU A 238 -23.86 -8.52 3.93
N GLY A 239 -23.11 -7.43 3.89
CA GLY A 239 -22.00 -7.16 4.80
C GLY A 239 -22.21 -5.85 5.54
N ILE A 240 -21.91 -5.81 6.83
CA ILE A 240 -21.90 -4.60 7.66
C ILE A 240 -20.57 -4.57 8.40
N PHE A 241 -19.84 -3.46 8.25
CA PHE A 241 -18.52 -3.28 8.83
C PHE A 241 -18.45 -1.98 9.62
N ILE A 242 -17.98 -2.07 10.86
CA ILE A 242 -17.81 -0.93 11.75
C ILE A 242 -16.38 -0.97 12.28
N SER A 243 -15.67 0.12 12.19
CA SER A 243 -14.36 0.23 12.84
C SER A 243 -14.16 1.60 13.49
N GLY A 244 -13.29 1.61 14.48
CA GLY A 244 -12.90 2.82 15.17
C GLY A 244 -11.44 2.74 15.60
N THR A 245 -10.74 3.87 15.53
CA THR A 245 -9.37 3.98 16.02
C THR A 245 -9.15 5.25 16.80
N SER A 246 -8.31 5.14 17.82
CA SER A 246 -7.70 6.28 18.49
C SER A 246 -6.20 6.02 18.53
N ASN A 247 -5.42 6.86 17.87
CA ASN A 247 -3.98 6.72 17.87
C ASN A 247 -3.29 8.06 18.10
N MET A 248 -2.12 8.02 18.71
CA MET A 248 -1.20 9.14 18.83
C MET A 248 0.22 8.65 18.58
N PHE A 249 1.00 9.42 17.85
CA PHE A 249 2.42 9.19 17.71
C PHE A 249 3.20 10.50 17.59
N HIS A 250 4.36 10.53 18.24
CA HIS A 250 5.34 11.59 18.13
C HIS A 250 6.18 11.41 16.87
N ILE A 251 6.66 12.52 16.33
CA ILE A 251 7.45 12.57 15.10
C ILE A 251 8.86 13.05 15.44
N PRO A 252 9.86 12.16 15.45
CA PRO A 252 11.23 12.54 15.81
C PRO A 252 11.93 13.40 14.75
N GLY A 253 11.39 13.49 13.53
CA GLY A 253 11.93 14.25 12.42
C GLY A 253 13.20 13.69 11.79
N PRO A 254 13.61 14.22 10.62
CA PRO A 254 14.81 13.79 9.91
C PRO A 254 16.09 14.30 10.59
N LEU A 255 17.19 13.61 10.34
CA LEU A 255 18.53 13.96 10.80
C LEU A 255 19.41 14.38 9.62
N THR A 256 20.42 15.21 9.91
CA THR A 256 21.54 15.39 8.97
C THR A 256 22.43 14.14 8.98
N GLN A 257 23.30 14.00 7.96
CA GLN A 257 24.27 12.89 7.94
C GLN A 257 25.14 12.87 9.21
N LYS A 258 25.64 14.02 9.64
CA LYS A 258 26.45 14.14 10.85
C LYS A 258 25.70 13.73 12.13
N GLN A 259 24.45 14.15 12.26
CA GLN A 259 23.60 13.73 13.38
C GLN A 259 23.34 12.23 13.37
N PHE A 260 23.02 11.67 12.19
CA PHE A 260 22.82 10.24 12.01
C PHE A 260 24.07 9.45 12.35
N ASP A 261 25.26 9.89 11.95
CA ASP A 261 26.51 9.20 12.23
C ASP A 261 26.88 9.24 13.71
N SER A 262 26.60 10.36 14.40
CA SER A 262 26.90 10.51 15.82
C SER A 262 25.96 9.74 16.74
N ASP A 263 24.65 9.94 16.58
CA ASP A 263 23.61 9.27 17.39
C ASP A 263 22.29 9.21 16.61
N PRO A 264 21.95 8.08 15.97
CA PRO A 264 20.70 7.94 15.23
C PRO A 264 19.47 7.88 16.13
N SER A 265 19.62 7.68 17.43
CA SER A 265 18.50 7.64 18.37
C SER A 265 17.96 9.02 18.74
N GLN A 266 18.68 10.09 18.41
CA GLN A 266 18.24 11.44 18.72
C GLN A 266 17.03 11.86 17.90
N ALA A 267 16.22 12.78 18.45
CA ALA A 267 15.23 13.50 17.70
C ALA A 267 15.84 14.73 17.02
N ASN A 268 15.22 15.20 15.94
CA ASN A 268 15.47 16.52 15.43
C ASN A 268 15.08 17.56 16.50
N PRO A 269 15.97 18.48 16.90
CA PRO A 269 15.69 19.41 18.01
C PRO A 269 14.46 20.27 17.78
N THR A 270 14.20 20.72 16.54
CA THR A 270 13.04 21.54 16.19
C THR A 270 11.73 20.76 16.35
N TYR A 271 11.73 19.47 15.96
CA TYR A 271 10.55 18.61 16.07
C TYR A 271 10.24 18.29 17.54
N ALA A 272 11.27 17.96 18.31
CA ALA A 272 11.12 17.72 19.75
C ALA A 272 10.66 19.00 20.50
N GLN A 273 11.23 20.16 20.18
CA GLN A 273 10.87 21.44 20.79
C GLN A 273 9.41 21.84 20.49
N ARG A 274 8.93 21.54 19.31
CA ARG A 274 7.55 21.80 18.87
C ARG A 274 6.56 20.72 19.29
N ASP A 275 7.04 19.66 19.95
CA ASP A 275 6.26 18.48 20.28
C ASP A 275 5.49 17.97 19.06
N GLU A 276 6.21 17.83 17.92
CA GLU A 276 5.58 17.40 16.67
C GLU A 276 4.98 16.02 16.83
N ARG A 277 3.65 15.95 16.66
CA ARG A 277 2.87 14.72 16.87
C ARG A 277 1.60 14.73 16.06
N ARG A 278 1.00 13.56 15.96
CA ARG A 278 -0.33 13.36 15.40
C ARG A 278 -1.19 12.61 16.38
N PHE A 279 -2.42 13.05 16.46
CA PHE A 279 -3.46 12.40 17.21
C PHE A 279 -4.68 12.25 16.31
N ASN A 280 -5.07 11.01 16.01
CA ASN A 280 -6.14 10.68 15.09
C ASN A 280 -7.22 9.88 15.79
N ARG A 281 -8.47 10.29 15.64
CA ARG A 281 -9.66 9.54 15.98
C ARG A 281 -10.47 9.35 14.72
N LEU A 282 -10.59 8.11 14.28
CA LEU A 282 -11.20 7.77 13.01
C LEU A 282 -12.31 6.76 13.26
N GLY A 283 -13.41 6.90 12.55
CA GLY A 283 -14.49 5.94 12.51
C GLY A 283 -14.78 5.51 11.08
N LYS A 284 -15.38 4.35 10.92
CA LYS A 284 -15.86 3.84 9.64
C LYS A 284 -17.12 3.01 9.87
N ILE A 285 -18.13 3.25 9.07
CA ILE A 285 -19.31 2.41 8.94
C ILE A 285 -19.51 2.17 7.47
N GLY A 286 -19.62 0.92 7.05
CA GLY A 286 -19.88 0.55 5.67
C GLY A 286 -20.84 -0.61 5.57
N VAL A 287 -21.64 -0.59 4.52
CA VAL A 287 -22.59 -1.63 4.18
C VAL A 287 -22.35 -2.07 2.75
N THR A 288 -22.22 -3.37 2.53
CA THR A 288 -22.06 -3.97 1.20
C THR A 288 -23.24 -4.88 0.92
N LEU A 289 -23.73 -4.87 -0.30
CA LEU A 289 -24.81 -5.73 -0.78
C LEU A 289 -24.40 -6.34 -2.11
N ASN A 290 -24.49 -7.66 -2.23
CA ASN A 290 -24.40 -8.38 -3.48
C ASN A 290 -25.71 -9.13 -3.71
N HIS A 291 -26.32 -8.95 -4.86
CA HIS A 291 -27.57 -9.61 -5.24
C HIS A 291 -27.46 -10.15 -6.66
N GLU A 292 -27.73 -11.43 -6.82
CA GLU A 292 -27.81 -12.10 -8.10
C GLU A 292 -29.28 -12.24 -8.47
N PHE A 293 -29.70 -11.67 -9.60
CA PHE A 293 -31.06 -11.79 -10.10
C PHE A 293 -31.31 -13.19 -10.67
N ASP A 294 -30.26 -13.73 -11.31
CA ASP A 294 -30.21 -15.07 -11.90
C ASP A 294 -28.74 -15.52 -12.00
N THR A 295 -28.48 -16.62 -12.71
CA THR A 295 -27.13 -17.17 -12.91
C THR A 295 -26.21 -16.30 -13.78
N SER A 296 -26.79 -15.31 -14.46
CA SER A 296 -26.08 -14.45 -15.44
C SER A 296 -25.99 -13.01 -15.01
N ASN A 297 -26.91 -12.54 -14.17
CA ASN A 297 -27.07 -11.13 -13.87
C ASN A 297 -27.00 -10.84 -12.39
N GLY A 298 -26.20 -9.88 -12.00
CA GLY A 298 -26.09 -9.45 -10.62
C GLY A 298 -25.81 -7.97 -10.45
N ILE A 299 -26.05 -7.50 -9.24
CA ILE A 299 -25.62 -6.18 -8.81
C ILE A 299 -24.82 -6.29 -7.51
N SER A 300 -23.82 -5.44 -7.39
CA SER A 300 -23.12 -5.20 -6.12
C SER A 300 -23.12 -3.71 -5.82
N GLY A 301 -23.27 -3.40 -4.55
CA GLY A 301 -23.27 -2.02 -4.09
C GLY A 301 -22.61 -1.89 -2.72
N MET A 302 -22.08 -0.70 -2.45
CA MET A 302 -21.48 -0.36 -1.18
C MET A 302 -21.81 1.09 -0.86
N VAL A 303 -22.11 1.37 0.41
CA VAL A 303 -22.21 2.72 0.96
C VAL A 303 -21.40 2.82 2.24
N PHE A 304 -20.80 3.98 2.50
CA PHE A 304 -19.98 4.17 3.69
C PHE A 304 -19.98 5.60 4.20
N VAL A 305 -19.59 5.74 5.47
CA VAL A 305 -19.25 7.02 6.09
C VAL A 305 -18.05 6.83 7.02
N ASN A 306 -17.04 7.71 6.87
CA ASN A 306 -15.82 7.72 7.65
C ASN A 306 -15.63 9.10 8.32
N PRO A 307 -16.14 9.31 9.53
CA PRO A 307 -15.87 10.53 10.29
C PRO A 307 -14.42 10.51 10.80
N LYS A 308 -13.75 11.67 10.74
CA LYS A 308 -12.35 11.84 11.14
C LYS A 308 -12.17 13.09 11.98
N TYR A 309 -11.48 12.94 13.11
CA TYR A 309 -11.00 14.01 13.94
C TYR A 309 -9.49 13.85 14.11
N LEU A 310 -8.74 14.84 13.63
CA LEU A 310 -7.29 14.79 13.57
C LEU A 310 -6.70 16.02 14.26
N GLN A 311 -5.74 15.82 15.16
CA GLN A 311 -4.97 16.90 15.74
C GLN A 311 -3.49 16.74 15.38
N ARG A 312 -2.86 17.84 15.05
CA ARG A 312 -1.46 17.85 14.65
C ARG A 312 -0.73 19.04 15.24
N SER A 313 0.36 18.80 15.95
CA SER A 313 1.39 19.80 16.19
C SER A 313 2.43 19.64 15.10
N GLU A 314 2.49 20.56 14.17
CA GLU A 314 3.46 20.51 13.07
C GLU A 314 3.79 21.89 12.52
N ARG A 315 5.03 22.11 12.12
CA ARG A 315 5.52 23.35 11.46
C ARG A 315 5.28 24.64 12.24
N GLY A 316 5.30 24.56 13.56
CA GLY A 316 5.06 25.73 14.41
C GLY A 316 3.60 26.13 14.53
N THR A 317 2.65 25.29 14.12
CA THR A 317 1.22 25.47 14.30
C THR A 317 0.59 24.26 14.96
N PHE A 318 -0.50 24.48 15.67
CA PHE A 318 -1.39 23.40 16.11
C PHE A 318 -2.63 23.42 15.20
N ARG A 319 -3.03 22.24 14.72
CA ARG A 319 -4.13 22.10 13.75
C ARG A 319 -5.16 21.12 14.27
N ASP A 320 -6.41 21.53 14.25
CA ASP A 320 -7.59 20.70 14.49
C ASP A 320 -8.32 20.48 13.16
N PHE A 321 -8.49 19.23 12.78
CA PHE A 321 -9.24 18.83 11.59
C PHE A 321 -10.50 18.09 12.00
N THR A 322 -11.62 18.45 11.42
CA THR A 322 -12.85 17.66 11.45
C THR A 322 -13.25 17.40 10.02
N ARG A 323 -13.36 16.13 9.65
CA ARG A 323 -13.64 15.70 8.27
C ARG A 323 -14.66 14.60 8.24
N TYR A 324 -15.42 14.58 7.15
CA TYR A 324 -16.30 13.49 6.78
C TYR A 324 -15.92 13.02 5.39
N HIS A 325 -15.72 11.74 5.25
CA HIS A 325 -15.56 11.06 3.98
C HIS A 325 -16.70 10.06 3.87
N LEU A 326 -17.53 10.22 2.86
CA LEU A 326 -18.69 9.37 2.61
C LEU A 326 -18.83 9.09 1.13
N GLY A 327 -19.52 8.03 0.79
CA GLY A 327 -19.71 7.66 -0.61
C GLY A 327 -20.30 6.28 -0.80
N GLY A 328 -20.24 5.83 -2.03
CA GLY A 328 -20.74 4.51 -2.41
C GLY A 328 -20.40 4.16 -3.84
N ASN A 329 -20.76 2.94 -4.21
CA ASN A 329 -20.71 2.46 -5.58
C ASN A 329 -21.91 1.58 -5.90
N LEU A 330 -22.17 1.43 -7.18
CA LEU A 330 -23.12 0.47 -7.72
C LEU A 330 -22.51 -0.13 -8.98
N ILE A 331 -22.52 -1.46 -9.07
CA ILE A 331 -21.91 -2.23 -10.15
C ILE A 331 -22.93 -3.26 -10.62
N TYR A 332 -23.19 -3.29 -11.90
CA TYR A 332 -23.92 -4.35 -12.58
C TYR A 332 -22.93 -5.27 -13.27
N ASN A 333 -23.13 -6.56 -13.14
CA ASN A 333 -22.37 -7.60 -13.82
C ASN A 333 -23.30 -8.52 -14.61
N ASN A 334 -22.86 -8.88 -15.82
CA ASN A 334 -23.53 -9.85 -16.65
C ASN A 334 -22.54 -10.91 -17.13
N TYR A 335 -22.92 -12.17 -16.98
CA TYR A 335 -22.19 -13.33 -17.48
C TYR A 335 -23.06 -14.02 -18.53
N SER A 336 -22.61 -14.08 -19.76
CA SER A 336 -23.35 -14.70 -20.84
C SER A 336 -22.46 -15.65 -21.64
N SER A 337 -23.06 -16.71 -22.18
CA SER A 337 -22.38 -17.64 -23.07
C SER A 337 -22.99 -17.50 -24.47
N PHE A 338 -22.21 -17.01 -25.41
CA PHE A 338 -22.64 -16.91 -26.81
C PHE A 338 -22.61 -18.27 -27.52
N SER A 339 -21.74 -19.16 -27.07
CA SER A 339 -21.65 -20.56 -27.49
C SER A 339 -21.01 -21.40 -26.40
N SER A 340 -20.82 -22.70 -26.63
CA SER A 340 -20.08 -23.57 -25.71
C SER A 340 -18.59 -23.20 -25.56
N THR A 341 -18.07 -22.38 -26.45
CA THR A 341 -16.65 -22.01 -26.54
C THR A 341 -16.42 -20.50 -26.37
N ILE A 342 -17.48 -19.69 -26.31
CA ILE A 342 -17.36 -18.23 -26.18
C ILE A 342 -18.23 -17.75 -25.02
N GLN A 343 -17.56 -17.21 -24.01
CA GLN A 343 -18.18 -16.58 -22.84
C GLN A 343 -17.90 -15.07 -22.86
N ASN A 344 -18.81 -14.31 -22.28
CA ASN A 344 -18.68 -12.87 -22.13
C ASN A 344 -18.96 -12.48 -20.68
N LYS A 345 -18.16 -11.55 -20.15
CA LYS A 345 -18.36 -10.92 -18.84
C LYS A 345 -18.37 -9.41 -19.01
N LEU A 346 -19.53 -8.80 -18.84
CA LEU A 346 -19.71 -7.35 -18.87
C LEU A 346 -19.84 -6.79 -17.45
N ILE A 347 -19.12 -5.72 -17.15
CA ILE A 347 -19.23 -4.98 -15.91
C ILE A 347 -19.48 -3.51 -16.26
N VAL A 348 -20.52 -2.93 -15.66
CA VAL A 348 -20.81 -1.50 -15.75
C VAL A 348 -21.02 -0.97 -14.34
N GLY A 349 -20.41 0.14 -14.01
CA GLY A 349 -20.55 0.68 -12.67
C GLY A 349 -20.22 2.15 -12.56
N GLY A 350 -20.57 2.69 -11.39
CA GLY A 350 -20.23 4.03 -10.99
C GLY A 350 -19.90 4.10 -9.51
N ASP A 351 -19.12 5.06 -9.15
CA ASP A 351 -18.81 5.37 -7.76
C ASP A 351 -18.74 6.88 -7.54
N GLU A 352 -19.11 7.27 -6.33
CA GLU A 352 -18.98 8.64 -5.87
C GLU A 352 -18.42 8.62 -4.44
N ALA A 353 -17.50 9.55 -4.19
CA ALA A 353 -16.98 9.79 -2.86
C ALA A 353 -16.83 11.30 -2.64
N TYR A 354 -17.37 11.76 -1.52
CA TYR A 354 -17.36 13.14 -1.10
C TYR A 354 -16.62 13.29 0.23
N GLN A 355 -15.79 14.32 0.30
CA GLN A 355 -15.06 14.69 1.50
C GLN A 355 -15.24 16.18 1.76
N ASP A 356 -15.53 16.53 3.00
CA ASP A 356 -15.60 17.92 3.46
C ASP A 356 -15.12 18.03 4.89
N GLY A 357 -14.57 19.19 5.25
CA GLY A 357 -14.18 19.42 6.62
C GLY A 357 -13.50 20.74 6.89
N ALA A 358 -13.45 21.08 8.16
CA ALA A 358 -12.81 22.27 8.68
C ALA A 358 -11.40 21.96 9.20
N ILE A 359 -10.50 22.91 9.02
CA ILE A 359 -9.16 22.92 9.60
C ILE A 359 -8.97 24.23 10.35
N LEU A 360 -8.85 24.13 11.67
CA LEU A 360 -8.54 25.26 12.53
C LEU A 360 -7.04 25.31 12.81
N PHE A 361 -6.39 26.40 12.47
CA PHE A 361 -4.96 26.62 12.71
C PHE A 361 -4.80 27.53 13.92
N TYR A 362 -4.04 27.07 14.90
CA TYR A 362 -3.68 27.84 16.09
C TYR A 362 -2.17 28.05 16.15
N ASN A 363 -1.75 29.15 16.75
CA ASN A 363 -0.35 29.28 17.15
C ASN A 363 -0.01 28.25 18.23
N LEU A 364 1.25 27.82 18.29
CA LEU A 364 1.73 27.02 19.42
C LEU A 364 1.85 27.90 20.67
N SER A 365 1.47 27.35 21.83
CA SER A 365 1.74 27.95 23.11
C SER A 365 3.23 27.83 23.49
N SER A 366 3.66 28.51 24.53
CA SER A 366 5.02 28.41 25.07
C SER A 366 5.39 26.99 25.56
N THR A 367 4.39 26.15 25.81
CA THR A 367 4.54 24.74 26.22
C THR A 367 4.33 23.78 25.03
N ASN A 368 4.34 24.29 23.80
CA ASN A 368 4.15 23.52 22.56
C ASN A 368 2.81 22.79 22.41
N PHE A 369 1.80 23.24 23.13
CA PHE A 369 0.42 22.86 22.97
C PHE A 369 -0.36 23.89 22.16
N ARG A 370 -1.64 23.61 21.91
CA ARG A 370 -2.55 24.53 21.27
C ARG A 370 -2.56 25.88 22.02
N GLY A 371 -2.16 26.94 21.34
CA GLY A 371 -2.33 28.32 21.82
C GLY A 371 -3.77 28.82 21.67
N ASN A 372 -4.02 30.01 22.15
CA ASN A 372 -5.36 30.61 22.15
C ASN A 372 -5.66 31.43 20.88
N THR A 373 -4.64 31.71 20.06
CA THR A 373 -4.80 32.53 18.85
C THR A 373 -5.12 31.65 17.65
N LEU A 374 -6.33 31.79 17.11
CA LEU A 374 -6.74 31.19 15.86
C LEU A 374 -6.14 32.01 14.72
N SER A 375 -5.24 31.39 13.95
CA SER A 375 -4.52 32.04 12.84
C SER A 375 -5.16 31.77 11.48
N ASP A 376 -5.92 30.69 11.32
CA ASP A 376 -6.72 30.41 10.14
C ASP A 376 -7.88 29.47 10.47
N ASN A 377 -8.97 29.59 9.71
CA ASN A 377 -10.12 28.72 9.72
C ASN A 377 -10.43 28.37 8.27
N LYS A 378 -9.96 27.20 7.83
CA LYS A 378 -10.10 26.74 6.45
C LYS A 378 -11.16 25.67 6.33
N ARG A 379 -11.85 25.66 5.21
CA ARG A 379 -12.62 24.53 4.71
C ARG A 379 -11.86 23.88 3.56
N GLU A 380 -11.71 22.59 3.60
CA GLU A 380 -11.13 21.79 2.52
C GLU A 380 -12.01 20.59 2.21
N GLY A 381 -12.19 20.32 0.93
CA GLY A 381 -12.90 19.13 0.50
C GLY A 381 -12.58 18.72 -0.91
N ALA A 382 -13.13 17.57 -1.27
CA ALA A 382 -13.03 17.01 -2.60
C ALA A 382 -14.26 16.15 -2.91
N ASN A 383 -14.64 16.09 -4.18
CA ASN A 383 -15.64 15.18 -4.70
C ASN A 383 -15.06 14.40 -5.87
N THR A 384 -15.27 13.10 -5.90
CA THR A 384 -14.91 12.24 -7.04
C THR A 384 -16.15 11.51 -7.52
N LEU A 385 -16.49 11.71 -8.79
CA LEU A 385 -17.53 10.98 -9.48
C LEU A 385 -16.89 10.19 -10.63
N GLY A 386 -17.15 8.90 -10.69
CA GLY A 386 -16.60 8.04 -11.74
C GLY A 386 -17.64 7.08 -12.30
N ALA A 387 -17.57 6.83 -13.60
CA ALA A 387 -18.36 5.80 -14.28
C ALA A 387 -17.46 4.95 -15.17
N PHE A 388 -17.64 3.65 -15.20
CA PHE A 388 -16.80 2.73 -15.95
C PHE A 388 -17.58 1.61 -16.61
N ILE A 389 -16.99 1.08 -17.67
CA ILE A 389 -17.43 -0.12 -18.37
C ILE A 389 -16.23 -1.00 -18.67
N GLN A 390 -16.36 -2.28 -18.48
CA GLN A 390 -15.37 -3.29 -18.89
C GLN A 390 -16.09 -4.49 -19.48
N ASP A 391 -15.58 -4.97 -20.57
CA ASP A 391 -16.05 -6.17 -21.26
C ASP A 391 -14.90 -7.16 -21.42
N GLU A 392 -15.15 -8.43 -21.11
CA GLU A 392 -14.22 -9.54 -21.27
C GLU A 392 -14.85 -10.63 -22.13
N ILE A 393 -14.15 -11.02 -23.19
CA ILE A 393 -14.54 -12.13 -24.04
C ILE A 393 -13.53 -13.27 -23.86
N ILE A 394 -14.01 -14.45 -23.51
CA ILE A 394 -13.23 -15.64 -23.26
C ILE A 394 -13.50 -16.69 -24.34
N PHE A 395 -12.45 -17.19 -24.98
CA PHE A 395 -12.49 -18.21 -26.00
C PHE A 395 -11.90 -19.52 -25.48
N ASP A 396 -12.65 -20.63 -25.56
CA ASP A 396 -12.25 -21.99 -25.18
C ASP A 396 -11.65 -22.09 -23.77
N ASP A 397 -12.04 -21.22 -22.83
CA ASP A 397 -11.45 -21.08 -21.49
C ASP A 397 -9.91 -20.85 -21.50
N LYS A 398 -9.35 -20.43 -22.63
CA LYS A 398 -7.90 -20.27 -22.83
C LYS A 398 -7.47 -18.84 -23.15
N LEU A 399 -8.18 -18.19 -24.05
CA LEU A 399 -7.86 -16.83 -24.47
C LEU A 399 -8.90 -15.85 -23.93
N SER A 400 -8.49 -14.93 -23.07
CA SER A 400 -9.33 -13.83 -22.60
C SER A 400 -8.85 -12.51 -23.22
N LEU A 401 -9.80 -11.72 -23.69
CA LEU A 401 -9.59 -10.36 -24.20
C LEU A 401 -10.44 -9.41 -23.36
N ILE A 402 -9.79 -8.44 -22.72
CA ILE A 402 -10.46 -7.43 -21.90
C ILE A 402 -10.29 -6.06 -22.54
N VAL A 403 -11.38 -5.29 -22.61
CA VAL A 403 -11.38 -3.87 -22.95
C VAL A 403 -12.23 -3.11 -21.95
N GLY A 404 -11.84 -1.90 -21.62
CA GLY A 404 -12.60 -1.07 -20.70
C GLY A 404 -12.20 0.39 -20.77
N ALA A 405 -13.05 1.22 -20.20
CA ALA A 405 -12.80 2.65 -20.04
C ALA A 405 -13.54 3.19 -18.81
N ARG A 406 -12.99 4.25 -18.24
CA ARG A 406 -13.59 4.97 -17.13
C ARG A 406 -13.52 6.47 -17.39
N TYR A 407 -14.58 7.18 -17.06
CA TYR A 407 -14.61 8.63 -16.93
C TYR A 407 -14.55 8.99 -15.45
N ASP A 408 -13.68 9.93 -15.10
CA ASP A 408 -13.57 10.52 -13.78
C ASP A 408 -13.75 12.03 -13.85
N ASN A 409 -14.53 12.58 -12.90
CA ASN A 409 -14.62 14.00 -12.58
C ASN A 409 -14.22 14.18 -11.12
N ILE A 410 -13.13 14.89 -10.87
CA ILE A 410 -12.54 15.07 -9.54
C ILE A 410 -12.41 16.56 -9.24
N SER A 411 -13.17 17.03 -8.28
CA SER A 411 -13.22 18.44 -7.89
C SER A 411 -12.67 18.65 -6.49
N TYR A 412 -11.79 19.63 -6.35
CA TYR A 412 -11.31 20.14 -5.06
C TYR A 412 -11.94 21.47 -4.76
N PHE A 413 -12.19 21.75 -3.50
CA PHE A 413 -12.60 23.05 -3.04
C PHE A 413 -11.87 23.43 -1.74
N SER A 414 -11.58 24.73 -1.60
CA SER A 414 -10.93 25.27 -0.41
C SER A 414 -11.31 26.72 -0.24
N GLU A 415 -11.50 27.16 1.00
CA GLU A 415 -11.73 28.55 1.37
C GLU A 415 -11.17 28.84 2.76
N SER A 416 -10.88 30.09 3.06
CA SER A 416 -10.57 30.56 4.41
C SER A 416 -11.62 31.56 4.87
N PHE A 417 -12.16 31.36 6.07
CA PHE A 417 -13.13 32.26 6.69
C PHE A 417 -12.49 33.47 7.41
N ILE A 418 -11.15 33.47 7.52
CA ILE A 418 -10.38 34.50 8.25
C ILE A 418 -9.45 35.24 7.30
N THR A 419 -8.80 34.55 6.38
CA THR A 419 -7.82 35.14 5.47
C THR A 419 -8.52 35.99 4.41
N ALA A 420 -8.37 37.30 4.47
CA ALA A 420 -8.96 38.21 3.51
C ALA A 420 -8.47 37.90 2.08
N GLY A 421 -9.40 37.83 1.13
CA GLY A 421 -9.11 37.53 -0.27
C GLY A 421 -9.00 36.04 -0.60
N TYR A 422 -9.15 35.16 0.38
CA TYR A 422 -9.21 33.71 0.15
C TYR A 422 -10.66 33.19 0.28
N GLY A 423 -11.51 33.58 -0.67
CA GLY A 423 -12.85 33.01 -0.82
C GLY A 423 -12.84 31.60 -1.37
N LEU A 424 -14.04 31.08 -1.63
CA LEU A 424 -14.18 29.72 -2.17
C LEU A 424 -13.43 29.58 -3.51
N GLN A 425 -12.52 28.62 -3.53
CA GLN A 425 -11.76 28.19 -4.70
C GLN A 425 -12.19 26.78 -5.07
N THR A 426 -12.34 26.53 -6.37
CA THR A 426 -12.63 25.18 -6.90
C THR A 426 -11.69 24.88 -8.04
N LYS A 427 -11.17 23.66 -8.08
CA LYS A 427 -10.36 23.14 -9.20
C LYS A 427 -10.85 21.75 -9.56
N THR A 428 -11.20 21.54 -10.83
CA THR A 428 -11.73 20.27 -11.33
C THR A 428 -10.80 19.66 -12.35
N PHE A 429 -10.64 18.35 -12.29
CA PHE A 429 -9.89 17.52 -13.22
C PHE A 429 -10.83 16.47 -13.81
N GLU A 430 -10.78 16.30 -15.13
CA GLU A 430 -11.59 15.33 -15.86
C GLU A 430 -10.69 14.46 -16.72
N LYS A 431 -11.00 13.16 -16.80
CA LYS A 431 -10.21 12.24 -17.62
C LYS A 431 -11.00 11.01 -17.98
N ILE A 432 -10.79 10.55 -19.23
CA ILE A 432 -11.12 9.19 -19.65
C ILE A 432 -9.85 8.34 -19.62
N THR A 433 -9.91 7.22 -18.91
CA THR A 433 -8.79 6.27 -18.77
C THR A 433 -9.16 4.95 -19.44
N PRO A 434 -8.51 4.59 -20.58
CA PRO A 434 -8.73 3.33 -21.27
C PRO A 434 -7.94 2.19 -20.68
N LYS A 435 -8.39 0.96 -20.95
CA LYS A 435 -7.70 -0.30 -20.60
C LYS A 435 -7.92 -1.32 -21.71
N ALA A 436 -6.89 -2.10 -22.01
CA ALA A 436 -6.99 -3.30 -22.81
C ALA A 436 -6.05 -4.37 -22.24
N GLY A 437 -6.44 -5.62 -22.33
CA GLY A 437 -5.64 -6.73 -21.84
C GLY A 437 -5.92 -8.01 -22.59
N VAL A 438 -4.93 -8.88 -22.61
CA VAL A 438 -5.03 -10.22 -23.15
C VAL A 438 -4.36 -11.20 -22.20
N THR A 439 -5.03 -12.31 -21.93
CA THR A 439 -4.49 -13.45 -21.18
C THR A 439 -4.61 -14.70 -22.02
N TYR A 440 -3.53 -15.47 -22.11
CA TYR A 440 -3.53 -16.78 -22.75
C TYR A 440 -3.10 -17.85 -21.74
N ARG A 441 -3.98 -18.80 -21.48
CA ARG A 441 -3.70 -19.98 -20.63
C ARG A 441 -2.97 -21.02 -21.45
N ILE A 442 -1.66 -21.14 -21.22
CA ILE A 442 -0.81 -22.15 -21.84
C ILE A 442 -1.19 -23.56 -21.34
N SER A 443 -1.55 -23.64 -20.05
CA SER A 443 -2.02 -24.85 -19.38
C SER A 443 -3.01 -24.48 -18.26
N GLU A 444 -3.54 -25.48 -17.55
CA GLU A 444 -4.39 -25.24 -16.36
C GLU A 444 -3.64 -24.52 -15.22
N THR A 445 -2.31 -24.54 -15.24
CA THR A 445 -1.46 -24.00 -14.17
C THR A 445 -0.58 -22.84 -14.60
N GLN A 446 -0.60 -22.46 -15.89
CA GLN A 446 0.25 -21.40 -16.44
C GLN A 446 -0.49 -20.50 -17.40
N SER A 447 -0.29 -19.20 -17.23
CA SER A 447 -0.75 -18.17 -18.15
C SER A 447 0.34 -17.16 -18.50
N VAL A 448 0.19 -16.54 -19.66
CA VAL A 448 0.92 -15.34 -20.07
C VAL A 448 -0.09 -14.25 -20.35
N TYR A 449 0.30 -13.01 -20.11
CA TYR A 449 -0.60 -11.88 -20.33
C TYR A 449 0.16 -10.66 -20.84
N ALA A 450 -0.59 -9.77 -21.48
CA ALA A 450 -0.14 -8.43 -21.80
C ALA A 450 -1.28 -7.45 -21.51
N ASN A 451 -0.95 -6.24 -21.05
CA ASN A 451 -1.94 -5.19 -20.88
C ASN A 451 -1.40 -3.81 -21.26
N TYR A 452 -2.36 -2.95 -21.56
CA TYR A 452 -2.22 -1.53 -21.76
C TYR A 452 -3.22 -0.81 -20.85
N GLY A 453 -2.76 0.22 -20.12
CA GLY A 453 -3.63 1.03 -19.28
C GLY A 453 -3.24 2.51 -19.31
N GLY A 454 -4.23 3.37 -19.56
CA GLY A 454 -4.16 4.78 -19.25
C GLY A 454 -4.38 4.99 -17.75
N GLY A 455 -3.71 5.97 -17.14
CA GLY A 455 -3.87 6.29 -15.72
C GLY A 455 -3.97 7.78 -15.48
N ILE A 456 -4.72 8.12 -14.45
CA ILE A 456 -4.73 9.45 -13.87
C ILE A 456 -4.35 9.37 -12.40
N GLU A 457 -3.54 10.32 -11.96
CA GLU A 457 -3.24 10.54 -10.56
C GLU A 457 -3.40 12.04 -10.29
N VAL A 458 -4.36 12.39 -9.45
CA VAL A 458 -4.60 13.79 -9.11
C VAL A 458 -3.71 14.23 -7.95
N PRO A 459 -3.37 15.53 -7.85
CA PRO A 459 -2.63 16.06 -6.70
C PRO A 459 -3.35 15.71 -5.39
N ALA A 460 -2.61 15.30 -4.38
CA ALA A 460 -3.21 15.08 -3.06
C ALA A 460 -3.60 16.40 -2.40
N GLY A 461 -4.63 16.38 -1.54
CA GLY A 461 -5.17 17.61 -0.94
C GLY A 461 -4.14 18.49 -0.23
N ASN A 462 -3.11 17.89 0.40
CA ASN A 462 -2.01 18.65 1.00
C ASN A 462 -1.03 19.27 -0.01
N GLU A 463 -1.08 18.87 -1.27
CA GLU A 463 -0.26 19.43 -2.37
C GLU A 463 -0.95 20.64 -3.01
N THR A 464 -2.29 20.70 -2.87
CA THR A 464 -3.11 21.76 -3.44
C THR A 464 -3.10 23.06 -2.64
N ASP A 465 -2.49 23.08 -1.45
CA ASP A 465 -2.34 24.28 -0.64
C ASP A 465 -1.70 25.42 -1.43
N PRO A 466 -2.18 26.69 -1.25
CA PRO A 466 -1.61 27.85 -1.93
C PRO A 466 -0.10 27.94 -1.74
N ALA A 467 0.63 28.23 -2.81
CA ALA A 467 2.07 28.34 -2.82
C ALA A 467 2.62 29.41 -1.86
N GLY A 468 1.87 30.51 -1.66
CA GLY A 468 2.24 31.64 -0.79
C GLY A 468 2.38 31.35 0.70
N THR A 469 2.05 30.12 1.16
CA THR A 469 2.16 29.71 2.57
C THR A 469 3.62 29.70 3.08
N TYR A 470 4.63 29.79 2.20
CA TYR A 470 6.04 29.60 2.55
C TYR A 470 6.99 30.76 2.19
N GLY A 471 6.48 31.99 2.25
CA GLY A 471 7.29 33.19 2.01
C GLY A 471 7.43 33.58 0.56
N GLN A 472 6.56 33.08 -0.28
CA GLN A 472 6.38 33.47 -1.66
C GLN A 472 5.19 34.42 -1.78
N ASP A 473 4.96 34.97 -2.97
CA ASP A 473 3.82 35.86 -3.20
C ASP A 473 2.52 35.24 -2.67
N LYS A 474 1.74 36.01 -1.96
CA LYS A 474 0.47 35.56 -1.36
C LYS A 474 -0.56 35.26 -2.45
N ILE A 475 -0.46 34.06 -3.04
CA ILE A 475 -1.45 33.55 -3.98
C ILE A 475 -2.51 32.81 -3.17
N PHE A 476 -3.70 33.41 -3.03
CA PHE A 476 -4.84 32.79 -2.36
C PHE A 476 -5.64 31.90 -3.33
N LEU A 477 -4.95 31.03 -4.07
CA LEU A 477 -5.52 30.11 -5.02
C LEU A 477 -5.11 28.67 -4.67
N ILE A 478 -5.97 27.72 -4.95
CA ILE A 478 -5.54 26.31 -5.03
C ILE A 478 -4.33 26.26 -5.96
N ASN A 479 -3.26 25.60 -5.54
CA ASN A 479 -1.96 25.66 -6.21
C ASN A 479 -2.11 25.58 -7.75
N PRO A 480 -1.89 26.69 -8.47
CA PRO A 480 -2.14 26.75 -9.91
C PRO A 480 -1.10 25.95 -10.73
N LEU A 481 0.04 25.60 -10.12
CA LEU A 481 1.14 24.90 -10.77
C LEU A 481 0.93 23.38 -10.87
N LEU A 482 -0.19 22.89 -10.33
CA LEU A 482 -0.46 21.47 -10.34
C LEU A 482 -1.41 21.09 -11.47
N GLU A 483 -0.96 20.13 -12.25
CA GLU A 483 -1.70 19.39 -13.25
C GLU A 483 -1.86 17.93 -12.80
N PRO A 484 -2.87 17.19 -13.25
CA PRO A 484 -2.94 15.78 -12.97
C PRO A 484 -1.79 15.04 -13.65
N ILE A 485 -1.22 14.09 -12.95
CA ILE A 485 -0.27 13.15 -13.54
C ILE A 485 -1.03 12.24 -14.47
N ILE A 486 -0.55 12.10 -15.69
CA ILE A 486 -1.07 11.19 -16.70
C ILE A 486 -0.04 10.11 -16.93
N SER A 487 -0.45 8.86 -16.88
CA SER A 487 0.43 7.74 -17.17
C SER A 487 -0.11 6.84 -18.27
N THR A 488 0.82 6.24 -19.00
CA THR A 488 0.56 5.16 -19.95
C THR A 488 1.42 3.98 -19.55
N THR A 489 0.79 2.85 -19.26
CA THR A 489 1.45 1.63 -18.82
C THR A 489 1.31 0.55 -19.87
N PHE A 490 2.43 -0.10 -20.21
CA PHE A 490 2.48 -1.38 -20.93
C PHE A 490 3.09 -2.41 -20.01
N GLU A 491 2.44 -3.55 -19.90
CA GLU A 491 2.91 -4.65 -19.05
C GLU A 491 2.79 -5.98 -19.81
N PHE A 492 3.80 -6.83 -19.62
CA PHE A 492 3.82 -8.21 -20.08
C PHE A 492 4.22 -9.10 -18.90
N GLY A 493 3.58 -10.25 -18.73
CA GLY A 493 3.92 -11.13 -17.62
C GLY A 493 3.49 -12.57 -17.82
N THR A 494 3.90 -13.40 -16.84
CA THR A 494 3.51 -14.81 -16.76
C THR A 494 3.30 -15.20 -15.32
N LYS A 495 2.32 -16.07 -15.11
CA LYS A 495 1.99 -16.68 -13.82
C LYS A 495 2.00 -18.18 -13.95
N HIS A 496 2.57 -18.85 -12.97
CA HIS A 496 2.64 -20.30 -12.98
C HIS A 496 2.49 -20.87 -11.57
N GLN A 497 1.66 -21.90 -11.42
CA GLN A 497 1.41 -22.63 -10.18
C GLN A 497 1.59 -24.12 -10.46
N ILE A 498 2.68 -24.70 -9.99
CA ILE A 498 3.05 -26.11 -10.25
C ILE A 498 2.96 -26.88 -8.95
N ALA A 499 2.22 -28.01 -8.95
CA ALA A 499 2.28 -29.03 -7.92
C ALA A 499 3.07 -30.23 -8.45
N LEU A 500 4.01 -30.75 -7.67
CA LEU A 500 4.93 -31.83 -8.04
C LEU A 500 4.80 -32.97 -7.04
N GLU A 501 3.76 -33.79 -7.16
CA GLU A 501 3.45 -34.86 -6.17
C GLU A 501 4.47 -35.95 -6.08
N LYS A 502 5.11 -36.28 -7.20
CA LYS A 502 6.08 -37.40 -7.29
C LYS A 502 7.55 -36.95 -7.22
N ASN A 503 7.80 -35.67 -6.83
CA ASN A 503 9.16 -35.18 -6.73
C ASN A 503 9.65 -35.27 -5.27
N ASP A 504 10.76 -35.98 -5.07
CA ASP A 504 11.35 -36.23 -3.75
C ASP A 504 11.99 -34.98 -3.13
N PHE A 505 12.13 -33.90 -3.89
CA PHE A 505 12.78 -32.66 -3.43
C PHE A 505 11.83 -31.45 -3.36
N LEU A 506 11.01 -31.24 -4.40
CA LEU A 506 10.14 -30.07 -4.53
C LEU A 506 8.67 -30.46 -4.62
N LYS A 507 7.83 -29.97 -3.68
CA LYS A 507 6.38 -30.22 -3.67
C LYS A 507 5.60 -29.26 -4.56
N SER A 508 5.95 -27.99 -4.54
CA SER A 508 5.30 -27.00 -5.39
C SER A 508 6.21 -25.80 -5.67
N LEU A 509 5.97 -25.19 -6.81
CA LEU A 509 6.56 -23.94 -7.25
C LEU A 509 5.45 -23.01 -7.72
N THR A 510 5.42 -21.79 -7.22
CA THR A 510 4.64 -20.70 -7.81
C THR A 510 5.55 -19.55 -8.15
N TYR A 511 5.31 -18.92 -9.29
CA TYR A 511 5.97 -17.66 -9.62
C TYR A 511 5.04 -16.74 -10.41
N ASP A 512 5.26 -15.45 -10.24
CA ASP A 512 4.75 -14.39 -11.10
C ASP A 512 5.92 -13.50 -11.54
N LEU A 513 6.01 -13.27 -12.84
CA LEU A 513 6.99 -12.39 -13.47
C LEU A 513 6.25 -11.30 -14.23
N ALA A 514 6.57 -10.04 -13.98
CA ALA A 514 6.04 -8.90 -14.70
C ALA A 514 7.18 -8.02 -15.23
N LEU A 515 7.04 -7.60 -16.48
CA LEU A 515 7.87 -6.61 -17.15
C LEU A 515 6.97 -5.42 -17.45
N TYR A 516 7.37 -4.22 -17.04
CA TYR A 516 6.56 -3.03 -17.28
C TYR A 516 7.36 -1.87 -17.84
N TYR A 517 6.67 -1.07 -18.63
CA TYR A 517 7.10 0.22 -19.13
C TYR A 517 6.00 1.24 -18.83
N ILE A 518 6.36 2.35 -18.17
CA ILE A 518 5.42 3.41 -17.81
C ILE A 518 6.00 4.74 -18.30
N ASP A 519 5.25 5.44 -19.14
CA ASP A 519 5.47 6.84 -19.48
C ASP A 519 4.58 7.71 -18.59
N VAL A 520 5.16 8.70 -17.93
CA VAL A 520 4.48 9.59 -16.99
C VAL A 520 4.67 11.02 -17.41
N GLN A 521 3.58 11.74 -17.56
CA GLN A 521 3.55 13.18 -17.83
C GLN A 521 3.07 13.93 -16.59
N ASN A 522 3.53 15.15 -16.41
CA ASN A 522 3.14 16.02 -15.31
C ASN A 522 3.46 15.42 -13.92
N ASP A 523 4.60 14.79 -13.76
CA ASP A 523 5.00 14.19 -12.47
C ASP A 523 5.10 15.26 -11.38
N ILE A 524 4.45 15.05 -10.23
CA ILE A 524 4.41 16.01 -9.14
C ILE A 524 5.59 15.80 -8.21
N ILE A 525 6.39 16.84 -8.04
CA ILE A 525 7.64 16.82 -7.30
C ILE A 525 7.48 17.59 -5.98
N PRO A 526 7.81 16.97 -4.84
CA PRO A 526 7.96 17.68 -3.58
C PRO A 526 9.25 18.51 -3.60
N TYR A 527 9.18 19.74 -3.12
CA TYR A 527 10.30 20.65 -3.00
C TYR A 527 10.49 21.15 -1.58
N ARG A 528 11.75 21.37 -1.13
CA ARG A 528 12.10 21.75 0.23
C ARG A 528 11.45 20.87 1.29
N GLY A 529 11.66 19.54 1.16
CA GLY A 529 11.10 18.57 2.08
C GLY A 529 9.56 18.49 2.04
N GLY A 530 8.92 18.82 0.91
CA GLY A 530 7.46 18.81 0.75
C GLY A 530 6.76 20.03 1.33
N LYS A 531 7.46 21.16 1.44
CA LYS A 531 6.82 22.43 1.82
C LYS A 531 5.95 22.98 0.71
N PHE A 532 6.28 22.69 -0.54
CA PHE A 532 5.41 22.92 -1.70
C PHE A 532 5.68 21.91 -2.82
N TYR A 533 4.81 21.95 -3.81
CA TYR A 533 4.77 20.98 -4.90
C TYR A 533 4.57 21.71 -6.22
N PHE A 534 5.12 21.13 -7.26
CA PHE A 534 4.92 21.60 -8.64
C PHE A 534 4.95 20.42 -9.59
N THR A 535 4.40 20.62 -10.77
CA THR A 535 4.43 19.63 -11.84
C THR A 535 5.77 19.70 -12.56
N ALA A 536 6.51 18.60 -12.60
CA ALA A 536 7.69 18.43 -13.43
C ALA A 536 7.32 17.85 -14.80
N GLY A 537 8.25 17.86 -15.75
CA GLY A 537 8.02 17.37 -17.11
C GLY A 537 7.61 15.90 -17.21
N LYS A 538 8.45 15.07 -17.85
CA LYS A 538 8.14 13.65 -18.07
C LYS A 538 9.11 12.74 -17.34
N THR A 539 8.59 11.60 -16.85
CA THR A 539 9.41 10.51 -16.34
C THR A 539 9.12 9.21 -17.08
N LYS A 540 10.15 8.40 -17.19
CA LYS A 540 10.06 7.03 -17.71
C LYS A 540 10.40 6.06 -16.60
N ARG A 541 9.58 5.01 -16.50
CA ARG A 541 9.78 3.95 -15.50
C ARG A 541 9.77 2.60 -16.21
N LEU A 542 10.85 1.86 -16.08
CA LEU A 542 11.01 0.53 -16.64
C LEU A 542 11.34 -0.42 -15.49
N GLY A 543 10.73 -1.61 -15.44
CA GLY A 543 11.07 -2.54 -14.38
C GLY A 543 10.72 -3.98 -14.66
N VAL A 544 11.32 -4.83 -13.80
CA VAL A 544 11.12 -6.27 -13.74
C VAL A 544 10.77 -6.62 -12.31
N GLU A 545 9.69 -7.34 -12.13
CA GLU A 545 9.21 -7.84 -10.84
C GLU A 545 9.11 -9.35 -10.89
N LEU A 546 9.64 -10.01 -9.86
CA LEU A 546 9.57 -11.46 -9.71
C LEU A 546 9.11 -11.81 -8.30
N GLY A 547 7.95 -12.44 -8.20
CA GLY A 547 7.48 -13.14 -7.01
C GLY A 547 7.69 -14.65 -7.17
N THR A 548 8.16 -15.33 -6.13
CA THR A 548 8.36 -16.77 -6.18
C THR A 548 8.14 -17.43 -4.83
N SER A 549 7.56 -18.63 -4.85
CA SER A 549 7.41 -19.49 -3.67
C SER A 549 7.74 -20.92 -4.01
N PHE A 550 8.69 -21.51 -3.29
CA PHE A 550 9.10 -22.91 -3.39
C PHE A 550 8.73 -23.64 -2.11
N ARG A 551 8.03 -24.76 -2.21
CA ARG A 551 7.79 -25.69 -1.10
C ARG A 551 8.54 -26.98 -1.34
N PHE A 552 9.43 -27.31 -0.41
CA PHE A 552 10.25 -28.51 -0.47
C PHE A 552 9.62 -29.64 0.38
N THR A 553 10.00 -30.89 0.06
CA THR A 553 9.46 -32.08 0.72
C THR A 553 9.79 -32.17 2.21
N HIS A 554 10.93 -31.66 2.63
CA HIS A 554 11.44 -31.73 4.00
C HIS A 554 11.01 -30.56 4.91
N GLY A 555 9.88 -29.88 4.59
CA GLY A 555 9.33 -28.83 5.43
C GLY A 555 9.94 -27.44 5.23
N PHE A 556 10.81 -27.26 4.24
CA PHE A 556 11.30 -25.94 3.86
C PHE A 556 10.33 -25.23 2.92
N THR A 557 10.16 -23.95 3.14
CA THR A 557 9.46 -23.04 2.24
C THR A 557 10.32 -21.82 2.01
N PHE A 558 10.58 -21.49 0.74
CA PHE A 558 11.27 -20.27 0.35
C PHE A 558 10.28 -19.34 -0.36
N ASN A 559 10.20 -18.09 0.07
CA ASN A 559 9.46 -17.02 -0.60
C ASN A 559 10.43 -15.91 -0.98
N GLY A 560 10.33 -15.42 -2.21
CA GLY A 560 11.17 -14.35 -2.72
C GLY A 560 10.36 -13.31 -3.48
N ALA A 561 10.62 -12.05 -3.20
CA ALA A 561 10.13 -10.90 -3.93
C ALA A 561 11.32 -10.04 -4.39
N PHE A 562 11.43 -9.81 -5.68
CA PHE A 562 12.52 -9.04 -6.29
C PHE A 562 11.96 -7.97 -7.19
N THR A 563 12.54 -6.79 -7.12
CA THR A 563 12.18 -5.66 -7.99
C THR A 563 13.44 -4.98 -8.50
N PHE A 564 13.53 -4.88 -9.81
CA PHE A 564 14.54 -4.10 -10.52
C PHE A 564 13.82 -3.00 -11.30
N SER A 565 14.27 -1.76 -11.18
CA SER A 565 13.65 -0.65 -11.91
C SER A 565 14.66 0.41 -12.31
N ASP A 566 14.44 1.00 -13.49
CA ASP A 566 15.14 2.19 -13.98
C ASP A 566 14.12 3.31 -14.17
N ASN A 567 14.19 4.32 -13.30
CA ASN A 567 13.23 5.41 -13.24
C ASN A 567 13.98 6.72 -13.48
N LYS A 568 13.72 7.39 -14.61
CA LYS A 568 14.46 8.57 -15.04
C LYS A 568 13.56 9.70 -15.49
N TYR A 569 14.03 10.91 -15.26
CA TYR A 569 13.47 12.11 -15.89
C TYR A 569 13.80 12.13 -17.37
N GLN A 570 12.81 12.26 -18.22
CA GLN A 570 12.97 12.46 -19.67
C GLN A 570 13.02 13.95 -20.03
N GLU A 571 12.14 14.72 -19.41
CA GLU A 571 12.05 16.16 -19.54
C GLU A 571 11.84 16.74 -18.15
N TYR A 572 12.80 17.50 -17.67
CA TYR A 572 12.70 18.15 -16.37
C TYR A 572 13.59 19.41 -16.35
N MET A 573 12.94 20.55 -16.55
CA MET A 573 13.58 21.84 -16.37
C MET A 573 12.88 22.59 -15.24
N VAL A 574 13.63 23.04 -14.27
CA VAL A 574 13.14 23.77 -13.11
C VAL A 574 13.78 25.12 -13.04
N ASP A 575 12.96 26.16 -12.85
CA ASP A 575 13.43 27.45 -12.36
C ASP A 575 13.70 27.35 -10.86
N SER A 576 14.95 27.54 -10.46
CA SER A 576 15.35 27.49 -9.04
C SER A 576 14.78 28.64 -8.19
N VAL A 577 14.19 29.64 -8.80
CA VAL A 577 13.61 30.82 -8.12
C VAL A 577 12.12 30.66 -7.89
N HIS A 578 11.53 29.71 -8.48
CA HIS A 578 10.21 29.14 -8.26
C HIS A 578 9.00 30.00 -8.53
N TYR A 579 8.92 31.19 -8.05
CA TYR A 579 7.67 31.93 -8.00
C TYR A 579 7.91 33.44 -7.98
N ASP A 580 9.15 33.86 -7.97
CA ASP A 580 9.51 35.25 -8.13
C ASP A 580 9.80 35.49 -9.61
N LEU A 581 8.77 35.81 -10.37
CA LEU A 581 8.86 36.11 -11.81
C LEU A 581 9.75 37.34 -12.10
N ILE A 582 10.17 38.07 -11.08
CA ILE A 582 10.98 39.30 -11.19
C ILE A 582 12.46 38.96 -11.07
N LYS A 583 12.86 37.86 -10.45
CA LYS A 583 14.26 37.46 -10.31
C LYS A 583 14.69 36.61 -11.49
N ALA A 584 15.86 36.89 -12.03
CA ALA A 584 16.47 36.05 -13.05
C ALA A 584 16.53 34.58 -12.60
N GLY A 585 15.81 33.70 -13.29
CA GLY A 585 15.73 32.28 -12.96
C GLY A 585 17.09 31.61 -13.05
N ARG A 586 17.35 30.69 -12.11
CA ARG A 586 18.42 29.70 -12.25
C ARG A 586 17.77 28.43 -12.76
N PHE A 587 17.96 28.13 -14.01
CA PHE A 587 17.41 26.90 -14.60
C PHE A 587 18.31 25.72 -14.27
N ALA A 588 17.73 24.65 -13.75
CA ALA A 588 18.38 23.37 -13.63
C ALA A 588 17.71 22.38 -14.58
N ASN A 589 18.52 21.63 -15.32
CA ASN A 589 18.05 20.54 -16.17
C ASN A 589 18.43 19.21 -15.51
N TYR A 590 17.44 18.43 -15.14
CA TYR A 590 17.61 17.13 -14.50
C TYR A 590 17.29 15.96 -15.43
N LYS A 591 17.24 16.21 -16.74
CA LYS A 591 17.07 15.14 -17.73
C LYS A 591 18.12 14.04 -17.53
N ASP A 592 17.68 12.78 -17.66
CA ASP A 592 18.45 11.56 -17.47
C ASP A 592 18.89 11.26 -16.03
N ASN A 593 18.60 12.14 -15.07
CA ASN A 593 18.77 11.84 -13.66
C ASN A 593 17.72 10.80 -13.18
N ASN A 594 18.11 10.02 -12.16
CA ASN A 594 17.19 9.11 -11.53
C ASN A 594 16.10 9.87 -10.75
N VAL A 595 14.88 9.37 -10.81
CA VAL A 595 13.77 9.93 -10.04
C VAL A 595 14.05 9.76 -8.55
N ALA A 596 14.04 10.86 -7.81
CA ALA A 596 14.35 10.84 -6.39
C ALA A 596 13.34 10.00 -5.60
N GLY A 597 13.83 9.27 -4.59
CA GLY A 597 13.02 8.46 -3.67
C GLY A 597 12.69 7.05 -4.17
N ILE A 598 13.15 6.63 -5.34
CA ILE A 598 12.88 5.29 -5.87
C ILE A 598 14.20 4.53 -6.00
N PRO A 599 14.40 3.43 -5.25
CA PRO A 599 15.56 2.56 -5.42
C PRO A 599 15.46 1.78 -6.73
N GLY A 600 16.60 1.59 -7.41
CA GLY A 600 16.66 0.78 -8.63
C GLY A 600 16.57 -0.73 -8.37
N PHE A 601 16.74 -1.16 -7.12
CA PHE A 601 16.66 -2.56 -6.72
C PHE A 601 16.22 -2.67 -5.27
N PHE A 602 15.28 -3.56 -5.00
CA PHE A 602 14.92 -3.99 -3.64
C PHE A 602 14.36 -5.41 -3.65
N TYR A 603 14.46 -6.08 -2.51
CA TYR A 603 14.06 -7.47 -2.39
C TYR A 603 13.64 -7.83 -0.97
N ASN A 604 12.80 -8.85 -0.88
CA ASN A 604 12.44 -9.52 0.37
C ASN A 604 12.53 -11.04 0.16
N LEU A 605 13.27 -11.72 1.04
CA LEU A 605 13.46 -13.16 1.00
C LEU A 605 13.06 -13.73 2.33
N ASN A 606 12.39 -14.86 2.33
CA ASN A 606 12.03 -15.58 3.53
C ASN A 606 12.24 -17.08 3.34
N LEU A 607 13.01 -17.70 4.21
CA LEU A 607 13.22 -19.14 4.28
C LEU A 607 12.64 -19.66 5.59
N THR A 608 11.60 -20.48 5.51
CA THR A 608 10.94 -21.07 6.68
C THR A 608 11.16 -22.57 6.67
N TYR A 609 11.55 -23.12 7.81
CA TYR A 609 11.56 -24.55 8.10
C TYR A 609 10.45 -24.87 9.08
N ALA A 610 9.54 -25.77 8.71
CA ALA A 610 8.44 -26.25 9.54
C ALA A 610 8.21 -27.74 9.22
N SER A 611 8.66 -28.62 10.10
CA SER A 611 8.47 -30.06 9.94
C SER A 611 7.26 -30.54 10.71
N ALA A 612 6.54 -31.51 10.13
CA ALA A 612 5.45 -32.20 10.82
C ALA A 612 5.93 -32.93 12.09
N GLU A 613 7.19 -33.39 12.12
CA GLU A 613 7.83 -34.05 13.26
C GLU A 613 8.06 -33.12 14.45
N LEU A 614 8.09 -31.80 14.21
CA LEU A 614 8.27 -30.77 15.25
C LEU A 614 6.93 -30.27 15.82
N ASP A 615 5.84 -30.99 15.58
CA ASP A 615 4.49 -30.71 16.07
C ASP A 615 4.04 -29.24 15.93
N GLY A 616 4.45 -28.64 14.80
CA GLY A 616 4.10 -27.27 14.44
C GLY A 616 5.13 -26.21 14.81
N ALA A 617 6.28 -26.59 15.37
CA ALA A 617 7.37 -25.64 15.55
C ALA A 617 7.96 -25.25 14.19
N PHE A 618 8.37 -23.99 14.08
CA PHE A 618 9.00 -23.46 12.87
C PHE A 618 10.16 -22.53 13.20
N LEU A 619 11.07 -22.43 12.24
CA LEU A 619 12.13 -21.41 12.20
C LEU A 619 12.02 -20.68 10.85
N SER A 620 12.02 -19.35 10.87
CA SER A 620 12.01 -18.51 9.67
C SER A 620 13.17 -17.53 9.69
N LEU A 621 13.87 -17.42 8.57
CA LEU A 621 14.91 -16.42 8.33
C LEU A 621 14.43 -15.47 7.23
N GLY A 622 14.36 -14.19 7.56
CA GLY A 622 13.93 -13.14 6.65
C GLY A 622 15.07 -12.19 6.30
N VAL A 623 15.18 -11.84 5.04
CA VAL A 623 16.16 -10.85 4.54
C VAL A 623 15.41 -9.78 3.78
N ASN A 624 15.59 -8.51 4.17
CA ASN A 624 15.02 -7.36 3.48
C ASN A 624 16.14 -6.43 3.04
N GLY A 625 16.22 -6.12 1.75
CA GLY A 625 17.28 -5.29 1.18
C GLY A 625 16.73 -4.20 0.29
N ILE A 626 17.30 -2.99 0.41
CA ILE A 626 16.99 -1.84 -0.43
C ILE A 626 18.31 -1.30 -0.99
N GLY A 627 18.37 -1.15 -2.31
CA GLY A 627 19.52 -0.57 -3.01
C GLY A 627 19.68 0.92 -2.74
N LYS A 628 20.84 1.45 -3.11
CA LYS A 628 21.09 2.89 -3.06
C LYS A 628 20.04 3.65 -3.89
N TYR A 629 19.55 4.76 -3.35
CA TYR A 629 18.66 5.67 -4.07
C TYR A 629 18.97 7.13 -3.77
N TYR A 630 18.68 8.00 -4.72
CA TYR A 630 18.85 9.43 -4.58
C TYR A 630 17.64 10.05 -3.88
N VAL A 631 17.90 11.13 -3.12
CA VAL A 631 16.85 11.84 -2.38
C VAL A 631 16.64 13.26 -2.89
N ASN A 632 17.42 13.70 -3.88
CA ASN A 632 17.23 14.97 -4.57
C ASN A 632 17.34 14.78 -6.09
N ASP A 633 16.64 15.66 -6.83
CA ASP A 633 16.55 15.56 -8.29
C ASP A 633 17.89 15.77 -8.99
N GLY A 634 18.82 16.51 -8.35
CA GLY A 634 20.20 16.67 -8.81
C GLY A 634 21.07 15.43 -8.66
N ASN A 635 20.58 14.36 -8.04
CA ASN A 635 21.31 13.12 -7.76
C ASN A 635 22.62 13.31 -6.99
N THR A 636 22.69 14.33 -6.14
CA THR A 636 23.88 14.65 -5.32
C THR A 636 23.78 14.11 -3.90
N LEU A 637 22.56 13.86 -3.40
CA LEU A 637 22.30 13.28 -2.10
C LEU A 637 21.68 11.88 -2.27
N SER A 638 22.12 10.92 -1.46
CA SER A 638 21.60 9.54 -1.55
C SER A 638 21.55 8.85 -0.20
N VAL A 639 20.65 7.89 -0.10
CA VAL A 639 20.63 6.88 0.98
C VAL A 639 21.47 5.69 0.49
N PRO A 640 22.43 5.20 1.29
CA PRO A 640 23.18 3.99 0.98
C PRO A 640 22.31 2.76 0.91
N TYR A 641 22.75 1.72 0.20
CA TYR A 641 22.08 0.40 0.28
C TYR A 641 22.17 -0.19 1.67
N PHE A 642 21.19 -1.00 2.02
CA PHE A 642 21.22 -1.79 3.23
C PHE A 642 20.53 -3.14 3.05
N THR A 643 20.90 -4.09 3.90
CA THR A 643 20.27 -5.41 4.00
C THR A 643 20.12 -5.78 5.46
N VAL A 644 18.88 -6.04 5.87
CA VAL A 644 18.54 -6.39 7.26
C VAL A 644 18.15 -7.86 7.32
N LEU A 645 18.72 -8.60 8.26
CA LEU A 645 18.40 -10.00 8.55
C LEU A 645 17.53 -10.09 9.79
N ASN A 646 16.47 -10.88 9.71
CA ASN A 646 15.53 -11.17 10.80
C ASN A 646 15.42 -12.68 11.00
N ALA A 647 15.08 -13.10 12.23
CA ALA A 647 14.77 -14.50 12.51
C ALA A 647 13.54 -14.61 13.40
N THR A 648 12.71 -15.60 13.13
CA THR A 648 11.51 -15.92 13.92
C THR A 648 11.49 -17.41 14.23
N ILE A 649 11.28 -17.75 15.49
CA ILE A 649 11.01 -19.11 15.95
C ILE A 649 9.65 -19.13 16.62
N GLY A 650 8.84 -20.17 16.41
CA GLY A 650 7.52 -20.21 17.01
C GLY A 650 6.76 -21.50 16.75
N LEU A 651 5.47 -21.46 17.05
CA LEU A 651 4.51 -22.54 16.88
C LEU A 651 3.42 -22.11 15.91
N ASN A 652 3.34 -22.72 14.74
CA ASN A 652 2.30 -22.50 13.73
C ASN A 652 1.04 -23.31 14.00
N LYS A 653 1.18 -24.46 14.66
CA LYS A 653 0.07 -25.34 15.05
C LYS A 653 -0.27 -25.08 16.52
N PRO A 654 -1.54 -24.85 16.87
CA PRO A 654 -1.93 -24.66 18.24
C PRO A 654 -1.65 -25.91 19.10
N VAL A 655 -1.00 -25.74 20.24
CA VAL A 655 -0.77 -26.79 21.22
C VAL A 655 -1.91 -26.78 22.23
N LYS A 656 -2.68 -27.86 22.30
CA LYS A 656 -3.78 -28.00 23.27
C LYS A 656 -3.25 -28.08 24.68
N ILE A 657 -3.85 -27.33 25.60
CA ILE A 657 -3.50 -27.32 27.04
C ILE A 657 -4.54 -28.07 27.84
N ILE A 658 -5.83 -27.64 27.77
CA ILE A 658 -6.95 -28.22 28.50
C ILE A 658 -8.20 -28.09 27.62
N GLY A 659 -8.86 -29.20 27.33
CA GLY A 659 -10.06 -29.20 26.46
C GLY A 659 -9.77 -28.62 25.10
N ASP A 660 -10.50 -27.60 24.71
CA ASP A 660 -10.31 -26.89 23.43
C ASP A 660 -9.37 -25.67 23.53
N LEU A 661 -8.93 -25.34 24.75
CA LEU A 661 -7.97 -24.28 24.96
C LEU A 661 -6.60 -24.65 24.39
N SER A 662 -6.08 -23.84 23.51
CA SER A 662 -4.78 -24.05 22.86
C SER A 662 -3.92 -22.78 22.85
N VAL A 663 -2.62 -22.97 22.68
CA VAL A 663 -1.63 -21.91 22.68
C VAL A 663 -0.84 -21.91 21.37
N THR A 664 -0.54 -20.71 20.89
CA THR A 664 0.46 -20.44 19.85
C THR A 664 1.35 -19.28 20.30
N GLY A 665 2.50 -19.13 19.66
CA GLY A 665 3.38 -18.00 19.94
C GLY A 665 4.63 -18.03 19.10
N PHE A 666 5.36 -16.91 19.13
CA PHE A 666 6.63 -16.79 18.42
C PHE A 666 7.57 -15.79 19.14
N LEU A 667 8.83 -15.94 18.87
CA LEU A 667 9.88 -14.98 19.20
C LEU A 667 10.53 -14.52 17.89
N THR A 668 10.53 -13.22 17.65
CA THR A 668 11.21 -12.61 16.50
C THR A 668 12.38 -11.74 16.97
N VAL A 669 13.50 -11.86 16.28
CA VAL A 669 14.64 -10.95 16.38
C VAL A 669 14.75 -10.20 15.07
N ASN A 670 14.53 -8.89 15.10
CA ASN A 670 14.69 -8.02 13.94
C ASN A 670 16.10 -7.41 13.96
N ASN A 671 16.66 -7.18 12.75
CA ASN A 671 17.99 -6.60 12.56
C ASN A 671 19.06 -7.29 13.42
N ILE A 672 19.23 -8.60 13.22
CA ILE A 672 20.10 -9.47 14.03
C ILE A 672 21.51 -8.89 14.17
N PHE A 673 22.05 -8.29 13.13
CA PHE A 673 23.42 -7.73 13.12
C PHE A 673 23.50 -6.31 13.66
N ASP A 674 22.39 -5.74 14.15
CA ASP A 674 22.31 -4.38 14.66
C ASP A 674 22.83 -3.33 13.67
N LEU A 675 22.50 -3.53 12.39
CA LEU A 675 22.92 -2.64 11.33
C LEU A 675 22.32 -1.24 11.54
N LYS A 676 23.19 -0.23 11.45
CA LYS A 676 22.79 1.17 11.41
C LYS A 676 22.45 1.56 9.97
N TYR A 677 21.19 1.91 9.70
CA TYR A 677 20.68 2.23 8.37
C TYR A 677 19.59 3.29 8.42
N ALA A 678 19.34 3.94 7.29
CA ALA A 678 18.18 4.81 7.13
C ALA A 678 17.04 4.02 6.46
N SER A 679 15.92 3.86 7.17
CA SER A 679 14.75 3.15 6.64
C SER A 679 13.99 3.95 5.59
N SER A 680 14.03 5.29 5.68
CA SER A 680 13.36 6.25 4.81
C SER A 680 14.17 7.54 4.71
N ALA A 681 13.76 8.45 3.84
CA ALA A 681 14.38 9.77 3.72
C ALA A 681 13.41 10.81 3.18
N PHE A 682 13.65 12.07 3.51
CA PHE A 682 12.97 13.22 2.93
C PHE A 682 13.49 13.50 1.52
N ILE A 683 12.58 13.79 0.58
CA ILE A 683 12.92 14.09 -0.80
C ILE A 683 13.06 15.61 -0.99
N ASN A 684 14.08 15.99 -1.75
CA ASN A 684 14.49 17.39 -1.96
C ASN A 684 14.52 18.15 -0.63
N PRO A 685 15.34 17.70 0.33
CA PRO A 685 15.29 18.19 1.71
C PRO A 685 15.68 19.65 1.85
N ASP A 686 15.24 20.25 2.94
CA ASP A 686 15.75 21.56 3.38
C ASP A 686 17.24 21.45 3.75
N ILE A 687 17.96 22.52 3.46
CA ILE A 687 19.34 22.71 3.89
C ILE A 687 19.35 23.68 5.07
N VAL A 688 19.82 23.22 6.21
CA VAL A 688 19.96 24.02 7.43
C VAL A 688 21.44 24.02 7.83
N ASN A 689 22.03 25.22 7.99
CA ASN A 689 23.47 25.37 8.30
C ASN A 689 24.40 24.59 7.33
N ASN A 690 24.09 24.63 6.04
CA ASN A 690 24.80 23.92 4.97
C ASN A 690 24.71 22.38 5.06
N GLU A 691 23.85 21.81 5.89
CA GLU A 691 23.59 20.38 6.00
C GLU A 691 22.16 20.04 5.56
N ALA A 692 22.00 18.99 4.76
CA ALA A 692 20.68 18.51 4.35
C ALA A 692 20.02 17.69 5.49
N LEU A 693 18.76 18.00 5.79
CA LEU A 693 17.92 17.28 6.77
C LEU A 693 17.09 16.23 6.05
N PHE A 694 17.55 14.97 5.97
CA PHE A 694 16.86 14.00 5.13
C PHE A 694 16.79 12.56 5.68
N LEU A 695 17.67 12.13 6.58
CA LEU A 695 17.75 10.74 6.99
C LEU A 695 16.72 10.42 8.09
N GLU A 696 15.96 9.37 7.89
CA GLU A 696 15.10 8.76 8.90
C GLU A 696 15.69 7.42 9.32
N PRO A 697 16.32 7.34 10.52
CA PRO A 697 16.98 6.13 10.97
C PRO A 697 16.03 4.94 11.12
N GLY A 698 16.45 3.77 10.63
CA GLY A 698 15.77 2.49 10.80
C GLY A 698 15.94 1.93 12.21
N MET A 699 15.07 1.01 12.60
CA MET A 699 15.08 0.40 13.95
C MET A 699 16.34 -0.46 14.14
N PRO A 700 17.08 -0.30 15.23
CA PRO A 700 18.20 -1.18 15.58
C PRO A 700 17.68 -2.57 15.96
N ARG A 701 18.58 -3.48 16.37
CA ARG A 701 18.19 -4.82 16.82
C ARG A 701 17.08 -4.76 17.86
N SER A 702 16.01 -5.52 17.62
CA SER A 702 14.84 -5.57 18.49
C SER A 702 14.27 -6.98 18.58
N PHE A 703 13.63 -7.25 19.70
CA PHE A 703 12.98 -8.52 20.01
C PHE A 703 11.49 -8.33 20.20
N VAL A 704 10.71 -9.30 19.75
CA VAL A 704 9.26 -9.35 19.99
C VAL A 704 8.88 -10.78 20.35
N LEU A 705 8.28 -10.96 21.51
CA LEU A 705 7.66 -12.21 21.97
C LEU A 705 6.15 -12.09 21.81
N SER A 706 5.53 -13.08 21.19
CA SER A 706 4.08 -13.21 21.03
C SER A 706 3.59 -14.46 21.73
N PHE A 707 2.46 -14.31 22.41
CA PHE A 707 1.73 -15.39 23.03
C PHE A 707 0.25 -15.24 22.70
N SER A 708 -0.40 -16.33 22.25
CA SER A 708 -1.83 -16.33 21.91
C SER A 708 -2.53 -17.54 22.52
N LEU A 709 -3.63 -17.28 23.21
CA LEU A 709 -4.57 -18.29 23.69
C LEU A 709 -5.76 -18.34 22.72
N ASN A 710 -6.14 -19.53 22.32
CA ASN A 710 -7.26 -19.75 21.39
C ASN A 710 -8.22 -20.78 22.01
N TYR A 711 -9.52 -20.46 21.94
CA TYR A 711 -10.61 -21.31 22.45
C TYR A 711 -11.72 -21.45 21.40
#